data_c4a6282e2ebf06b676c533bc8debdd7d
#
_entry.id   c4a6282e2ebf06b676c533bc8debdd7d
#
_cell.length_a   1.000
_cell.length_b   1.000
_cell.length_c   1.000
_cell.angle_alpha   90.00
_cell.angle_beta   90.00
_cell.angle_gamma   90.00
#
_symmetry.space_group_name_H-M   'P 1'
#
loop_
_entity.id
_entity.type
_entity.pdbx_description
1 polymer ?
#
loop_
_entity_poly.entity_id
_entity_poly.type
_entity_poly.pdbx_seq_one_letter_code
_entity_poly.pdbx_strand_id
1 'polypeptide(L)'
;MREIISLNENWTLSFPKGDHVTEQVNLPHTWNAVDGNDGNGSYLRTTGVYTRTFEQPKQPREGGRTYVEVLAAALSATVKINGTVATTHEGGFSIFRADVTDLCHEGENELTIEVSNEDTPSMYPASADFTFYGGLYRGVNLISVPNAHFDLDYYGGPGIMVTPVPTEDGGANFTIKSFVTNPADDLTVLYSIEDCFGREVASAVRGSAETEVTIYVPDAQLWSMDEPNLYTVTATLQRNNEAVDEICANVGVRSFKVTPNEGFSINGVPTPLRGVSRHQDRVFEGNALTPEEHYEDAMLIKELGANTIRLAHYQHSQDFYDACDEIGFAVWAEIPFISVFKKGEGAHTHVMEEMKELIIQNYNHPSIMFWGISNEILIGGISQELVDTHHDLEKLCKELDPTRLTTIAHVSHTPVDGPMHHITDLESYNHYFGWYGGKMEQNGPWLDKFHADHPDICIGVSEYGCEGIINWHSNTPECKDYTEEYQALYHEHMAQVFEDRPWVWASHVWNMFDFGCAARHEGGVSGRNNKGLITMDRKTKKDSYFVYQAYWTQTPMVHIAGRRHAQRAGETTEIKVYSNQDTVVLYVNGKEVGQQTAHRVFKFDVALNEGFNTILAVAGDVKDSITLEKVAEEPAYYTLPEFNERQEGVANWFKQVGSLDLDLKAPMEFPEGYYSIKDNMEEVSKSPEAFALVAKVVKLTTNFDVKPGSGMWDMLKTMSPENLGNVMALPDGFLESLNAQLIKIKKV
;
A
#
# COMPACT_ATOMS: atom_id res chain seq x y z
N MET A 1 32.16 21.39 4.35
CA MET A 1 31.22 20.51 3.62
C MET A 1 30.67 19.49 4.60
N ARG A 2 29.42 19.11 4.45
CA ARG A 2 28.85 17.98 5.21
C ARG A 2 29.58 16.68 4.86
N GLU A 3 29.63 15.79 5.82
CA GLU A 3 30.12 14.43 5.67
C GLU A 3 29.04 13.48 6.19
N ILE A 4 28.70 12.46 5.41
CA ILE A 4 27.73 11.44 5.79
C ILE A 4 28.47 10.10 5.86
N ILE A 5 28.41 9.45 7.02
CA ILE A 5 29.09 8.18 7.29
C ILE A 5 28.01 7.15 7.60
N SER A 6 27.92 6.09 6.79
CA SER A 6 27.03 4.97 7.07
C SER A 6 27.47 4.21 8.32
N LEU A 7 26.51 3.94 9.20
CA LEU A 7 26.70 3.15 10.42
C LEU A 7 26.01 1.77 10.32
N ASN A 8 25.82 1.22 9.13
CA ASN A 8 25.01 0.02 8.92
C ASN A 8 25.66 -1.29 9.39
N GLU A 9 26.96 -1.32 9.65
CA GLU A 9 27.68 -2.53 10.01
C GLU A 9 27.99 -2.64 11.51
N ASN A 10 28.20 -3.88 11.99
CA ASN A 10 28.73 -4.20 13.31
C ASN A 10 27.85 -3.73 14.49
N TRP A 11 26.57 -3.98 14.43
CA TRP A 11 25.64 -3.79 15.54
C TRP A 11 25.53 -5.02 16.42
N THR A 12 25.36 -4.80 17.71
CA THR A 12 24.96 -5.83 18.68
C THR A 12 23.50 -5.61 19.04
N LEU A 13 22.63 -6.59 18.75
CA LEU A 13 21.24 -6.59 19.16
C LEU A 13 21.07 -7.42 20.44
N SER A 14 20.40 -6.87 21.42
CA SER A 14 20.01 -7.57 22.65
C SER A 14 18.56 -7.26 23.03
N PHE A 15 17.96 -8.13 23.83
CA PHE A 15 16.58 -7.96 24.29
C PHE A 15 16.55 -7.89 25.82
N PRO A 16 16.09 -6.76 26.41
CA PRO A 16 16.02 -6.60 27.87
C PRO A 16 15.02 -7.52 28.55
N LYS A 17 14.03 -7.99 27.78
CA LYS A 17 12.96 -8.89 28.26
C LYS A 17 13.05 -10.24 27.55
N GLY A 18 12.87 -11.33 28.29
CA GLY A 18 12.89 -12.69 27.73
C GLY A 18 14.28 -13.33 27.67
N ASP A 19 14.34 -14.56 27.18
CA ASP A 19 15.57 -15.38 27.07
C ASP A 19 16.19 -15.33 25.66
N HIS A 20 15.99 -14.23 24.92
CA HIS A 20 16.52 -14.06 23.57
C HIS A 20 18.05 -13.85 23.59
N VAL A 21 18.71 -14.49 22.63
CA VAL A 21 20.16 -14.45 22.50
C VAL A 21 20.60 -13.08 21.94
N THR A 22 21.72 -12.57 22.45
CA THR A 22 22.39 -11.40 21.86
C THR A 22 23.00 -11.78 20.51
N GLU A 23 22.76 -10.98 19.48
CA GLU A 23 23.18 -11.24 18.11
C GLU A 23 24.05 -10.12 17.55
N GLN A 24 24.96 -10.46 16.62
CA GLN A 24 25.65 -9.50 15.78
C GLN A 24 24.89 -9.35 14.48
N VAL A 25 24.52 -8.11 14.15
CA VAL A 25 23.69 -7.83 12.99
C VAL A 25 24.24 -6.65 12.18
N ASN A 26 23.89 -6.61 10.90
CA ASN A 26 24.07 -5.43 10.04
C ASN A 26 22.70 -4.88 9.67
N LEU A 27 22.61 -3.61 9.31
CA LEU A 27 21.41 -2.96 8.84
C LEU A 27 21.34 -2.98 7.30
N PRO A 28 20.14 -3.06 6.72
CA PRO A 28 18.83 -3.08 7.38
C PRO A 28 18.58 -4.40 8.14
N HIS A 29 17.85 -4.35 9.25
CA HIS A 29 17.61 -5.52 10.08
C HIS A 29 16.21 -5.48 10.75
N THR A 30 15.51 -6.60 10.71
CA THR A 30 14.32 -6.87 11.53
C THR A 30 14.47 -8.20 12.26
N TRP A 31 14.09 -8.24 13.56
CA TRP A 31 14.03 -9.51 14.29
C TRP A 31 12.83 -10.38 13.91
N ASN A 32 11.89 -9.84 13.13
CA ASN A 32 10.69 -10.57 12.67
C ASN A 32 10.82 -11.11 11.24
N ALA A 33 12.01 -11.23 10.69
CA ALA A 33 12.22 -11.71 9.34
C ALA A 33 11.61 -13.10 9.07
N VAL A 34 11.57 -13.96 10.10
CA VAL A 34 11.03 -15.33 10.04
C VAL A 34 9.64 -15.40 10.68
N ASP A 35 9.51 -15.04 11.96
CA ASP A 35 8.26 -15.21 12.73
C ASP A 35 7.13 -14.32 12.25
N GLY A 36 7.44 -13.24 11.54
CA GLY A 36 6.45 -12.34 10.93
C GLY A 36 5.62 -12.97 9.81
N ASN A 37 6.02 -14.13 9.28
CA ASN A 37 5.34 -14.80 8.16
C ASN A 37 5.48 -16.34 8.16
N ASP A 38 5.88 -16.95 9.28
CA ASP A 38 6.11 -18.41 9.40
C ASP A 38 4.82 -19.24 9.62
N GLY A 39 3.70 -18.56 9.84
CA GLY A 39 2.41 -19.20 10.03
C GLY A 39 2.10 -19.65 11.45
N ASN A 40 2.92 -19.30 12.43
CA ASN A 40 2.67 -19.65 13.84
C ASN A 40 1.56 -18.79 14.51
N GLY A 41 1.01 -17.81 13.79
CA GLY A 41 -0.11 -16.97 14.24
C GLY A 41 0.28 -15.84 15.19
N SER A 42 1.57 -15.73 15.52
CA SER A 42 2.10 -14.67 16.39
C SER A 42 3.56 -14.40 16.05
N TYR A 43 4.02 -13.20 16.37
CA TYR A 43 5.41 -12.78 16.18
C TYR A 43 5.88 -11.97 17.39
N LEU A 44 7.19 -11.84 17.54
CA LEU A 44 7.79 -11.15 18.68
C LEU A 44 7.52 -9.65 18.64
N ARG A 45 6.69 -9.16 19.57
CA ARG A 45 6.50 -7.72 19.84
C ARG A 45 7.19 -7.39 21.15
N THR A 46 8.24 -6.57 21.06
CA THR A 46 9.13 -6.28 22.18
C THR A 46 9.97 -5.04 21.92
N THR A 47 10.84 -4.71 22.86
CA THR A 47 11.89 -3.71 22.68
C THR A 47 13.22 -4.42 22.45
N GLY A 48 13.86 -4.14 21.29
CA GLY A 48 15.23 -4.54 20.97
C GLY A 48 16.19 -3.38 21.23
N VAL A 49 17.41 -3.67 21.68
CA VAL A 49 18.46 -2.69 21.95
C VAL A 49 19.61 -2.95 21.00
N TYR A 50 19.80 -2.03 20.07
CA TYR A 50 20.91 -2.02 19.13
C TYR A 50 22.05 -1.14 19.68
N THR A 51 23.25 -1.70 19.78
CA THR A 51 24.42 -0.98 20.32
C THR A 51 25.59 -1.15 19.38
N ARG A 52 26.34 -0.07 19.17
CA ARG A 52 27.63 -0.08 18.48
C ARG A 52 28.50 1.08 18.94
N THR A 53 29.79 1.02 18.63
CA THR A 53 30.70 2.16 18.80
C THR A 53 30.94 2.88 17.47
N PHE A 54 31.30 4.15 17.57
CA PHE A 54 31.74 4.98 16.44
C PHE A 54 32.77 6.00 16.91
N GLU A 55 33.64 6.43 16.01
CA GLU A 55 34.52 7.56 16.26
C GLU A 55 33.82 8.86 15.87
N GLN A 56 33.92 9.89 16.75
CA GLN A 56 33.39 11.19 16.42
C GLN A 56 34.09 11.75 15.18
N PRO A 57 33.36 12.15 14.12
CA PRO A 57 33.95 12.80 12.97
C PRO A 57 34.66 14.10 13.37
N LYS A 58 35.78 14.41 12.72
CA LYS A 58 36.37 15.72 12.85
C LYS A 58 35.42 16.76 12.32
N GLN A 59 34.94 17.63 13.19
CA GLN A 59 34.05 18.68 12.76
C GLN A 59 34.71 19.58 11.73
N PRO A 60 34.02 19.97 10.65
CA PRO A 60 34.64 20.70 9.55
C PRO A 60 35.23 22.05 9.95
N ARG A 61 34.67 22.68 11.00
CA ARG A 61 35.13 23.97 11.58
C ARG A 61 34.60 24.13 13.00
N GLU A 62 35.11 25.13 13.74
CA GLU A 62 34.62 25.52 15.06
C GLU A 62 33.09 25.80 15.01
N GLY A 63 32.34 25.25 15.94
CA GLY A 63 30.88 25.35 16.02
C GLY A 63 30.11 24.42 15.07
N GLY A 64 30.77 23.45 14.40
CA GLY A 64 30.09 22.43 13.62
C GLY A 64 29.21 21.49 14.47
N ARG A 65 28.33 20.74 13.83
CA ARG A 65 27.37 19.84 14.46
C ARG A 65 27.52 18.40 13.98
N THR A 66 27.13 17.46 14.82
CA THR A 66 27.09 16.04 14.52
C THR A 66 25.69 15.51 14.82
N TYR A 67 25.08 14.85 13.83
CA TYR A 67 23.75 14.25 13.94
C TYR A 67 23.83 12.74 13.75
N VAL A 68 23.02 12.01 14.49
CA VAL A 68 22.64 10.65 14.15
C VAL A 68 21.33 10.72 13.36
N GLU A 69 21.33 10.18 12.15
CA GLU A 69 20.15 10.03 11.30
C GLU A 69 19.70 8.58 11.30
N VAL A 70 18.44 8.32 11.62
CA VAL A 70 17.80 7.01 11.55
C VAL A 70 16.78 7.05 10.43
N LEU A 71 16.96 6.21 9.42
CA LEU A 71 16.10 6.21 8.22
C LEU A 71 14.72 5.58 8.47
N ALA A 72 14.60 4.69 9.43
CA ALA A 72 13.35 4.24 10.06
C ALA A 72 13.65 3.28 11.22
N ALA A 73 12.78 3.29 12.23
CA ALA A 73 12.83 2.38 13.37
C ALA A 73 11.41 2.03 13.85
N ALA A 74 11.00 0.81 13.69
CA ALA A 74 9.59 0.46 13.90
C ALA A 74 9.31 -0.13 15.29
N LEU A 75 8.34 0.44 16.07
CA LEU A 75 7.44 1.59 15.76
C LEU A 75 7.88 2.86 16.47
N SER A 76 8.69 2.73 17.51
CA SER A 76 9.26 3.84 18.27
C SER A 76 10.73 3.61 18.56
N ALA A 77 11.46 4.68 18.78
CA ALA A 77 12.89 4.62 19.07
C ALA A 77 13.31 5.60 20.15
N THR A 78 14.36 5.22 20.90
CA THR A 78 15.12 6.10 21.80
C THR A 78 16.60 6.03 21.44
N VAL A 79 17.17 7.15 21.00
CA VAL A 79 18.60 7.27 20.66
C VAL A 79 19.38 7.76 21.87
N LYS A 80 20.47 7.07 22.20
CA LYS A 80 21.37 7.42 23.31
C LYS A 80 22.81 7.47 22.84
N ILE A 81 23.55 8.45 23.32
CA ILE A 81 25.01 8.55 23.18
C ILE A 81 25.65 8.46 24.56
N ASN A 82 26.59 7.53 24.74
CA ASN A 82 27.31 7.32 26.00
C ASN A 82 26.32 7.17 27.18
N GLY A 83 25.19 6.51 26.96
CA GLY A 83 24.13 6.29 27.94
C GLY A 83 23.19 7.47 28.17
N THR A 84 23.41 8.64 27.57
CA THR A 84 22.54 9.83 27.67
C THR A 84 21.55 9.86 26.51
N VAL A 85 20.25 10.07 26.79
CA VAL A 85 19.21 10.20 25.77
C VAL A 85 19.43 11.44 24.93
N ALA A 86 19.56 11.28 23.63
CA ALA A 86 19.65 12.35 22.65
C ALA A 86 18.26 12.74 22.13
N THR A 87 17.45 11.76 21.75
CA THR A 87 16.07 11.97 21.27
C THR A 87 15.22 10.73 21.45
N THR A 88 13.91 10.93 21.38
CA THR A 88 12.89 9.88 21.20
C THR A 88 12.06 10.18 19.96
N HIS A 89 11.61 9.14 19.27
CA HIS A 89 10.75 9.27 18.09
C HIS A 89 9.64 8.25 18.15
N GLU A 90 8.41 8.68 17.88
CA GLU A 90 7.23 7.86 17.67
C GLU A 90 6.82 7.95 16.19
N GLY A 91 6.64 6.83 15.53
CA GLY A 91 6.41 6.72 14.09
C GLY A 91 7.43 5.77 13.46
N GLY A 92 6.93 4.66 12.91
CA GLY A 92 7.80 3.55 12.50
C GLY A 92 8.38 3.68 11.10
N PHE A 93 8.04 4.73 10.32
CA PHE A 93 8.20 4.69 8.87
C PHE A 93 8.96 5.88 8.29
N SER A 94 9.24 6.90 9.07
CA SER A 94 9.87 8.16 8.67
C SER A 94 11.31 8.29 9.14
N ILE A 95 12.03 9.21 8.51
CA ILE A 95 13.38 9.60 8.90
C ILE A 95 13.31 10.53 10.12
N PHE A 96 14.19 10.32 11.08
CA PHE A 96 14.40 11.28 12.16
C PHE A 96 15.89 11.47 12.48
N ARG A 97 16.21 12.61 13.06
CA ARG A 97 17.59 12.99 13.39
C ARG A 97 17.72 13.44 14.84
N ALA A 98 18.88 13.19 15.39
CA ALA A 98 19.27 13.65 16.72
C ALA A 98 20.56 14.45 16.63
N ASP A 99 20.58 15.71 17.07
CA ASP A 99 21.82 16.42 17.32
C ASP A 99 22.53 15.80 18.52
N VAL A 100 23.70 15.22 18.30
CA VAL A 100 24.49 14.52 19.31
C VAL A 100 25.79 15.25 19.66
N THR A 101 25.97 16.45 19.14
CA THR A 101 27.19 17.24 19.23
C THR A 101 27.73 17.34 20.66
N ASP A 102 26.85 17.72 21.60
CA ASP A 102 27.24 17.98 23.00
C ASP A 102 27.29 16.68 23.84
N LEU A 103 26.89 15.54 23.29
CA LEU A 103 26.92 14.23 23.94
C LEU A 103 28.13 13.39 23.53
N CYS A 104 28.77 13.74 22.41
CA CYS A 104 29.96 13.07 21.93
C CYS A 104 31.23 13.66 22.59
N HIS A 105 32.24 12.82 22.72
CA HIS A 105 33.59 13.22 23.13
C HIS A 105 34.62 12.79 22.08
N GLU A 106 35.81 13.32 22.13
CA GLU A 106 36.92 12.93 21.25
C GLU A 106 37.21 11.43 21.37
N GLY A 107 37.35 10.74 20.24
CA GLY A 107 37.59 9.31 20.18
C GLY A 107 36.30 8.49 20.08
N GLU A 108 36.32 7.29 20.63
CA GLU A 108 35.24 6.31 20.53
C GLU A 108 34.05 6.69 21.42
N ASN A 109 32.84 6.68 20.84
CA ASN A 109 31.57 6.90 21.50
C ASN A 109 30.66 5.67 21.33
N GLU A 110 29.80 5.42 22.30
CA GLU A 110 28.75 4.38 22.21
C GLU A 110 27.45 4.99 21.75
N LEU A 111 26.92 4.42 20.65
CA LEU A 111 25.55 4.67 20.16
C LEU A 111 24.65 3.51 20.55
N THR A 112 23.57 3.81 21.26
CA THR A 112 22.51 2.85 21.57
C THR A 112 21.20 3.35 21.01
N ILE A 113 20.47 2.48 20.29
CA ILE A 113 19.11 2.74 19.79
C ILE A 113 18.20 1.65 20.34
N GLU A 114 17.30 2.03 21.24
CA GLU A 114 16.23 1.18 21.73
C GLU A 114 15.06 1.30 20.76
N VAL A 115 14.62 0.20 20.18
CA VAL A 115 13.53 0.14 19.18
C VAL A 115 12.42 -0.75 19.69
N SER A 116 11.17 -0.32 19.59
CA SER A 116 10.01 -1.10 20.04
C SER A 116 8.94 -1.20 18.96
N ASN A 117 8.42 -2.43 18.73
CA ASN A 117 7.21 -2.67 17.95
C ASN A 117 6.00 -3.02 18.83
N GLU A 118 6.06 -2.72 20.13
CA GLU A 118 4.95 -2.89 21.06
C GLU A 118 3.83 -1.87 20.78
N ASP A 119 2.58 -2.24 21.02
CA ASP A 119 1.45 -1.33 20.90
C ASP A 119 1.48 -0.23 21.99
N THR A 120 1.10 0.96 21.63
CA THR A 120 0.98 2.11 22.52
C THR A 120 -0.38 2.80 22.38
N PRO A 121 -0.81 3.59 23.37
CA PRO A 121 -2.10 4.29 23.27
C PRO A 121 -2.20 5.33 22.16
N SER A 122 -1.07 5.89 21.69
CA SER A 122 -1.01 7.01 20.75
C SER A 122 -0.60 6.64 19.33
N MET A 123 0.29 5.66 19.14
CA MET A 123 0.89 5.37 17.85
C MET A 123 0.00 4.56 16.90
N TYR A 124 0.19 4.75 15.61
CA TYR A 124 -0.38 3.95 14.53
C TYR A 124 0.69 3.12 13.81
N PRO A 125 0.30 2.00 13.17
CA PRO A 125 -1.04 1.43 13.11
C PRO A 125 -1.46 0.75 14.42
N ALA A 126 -2.75 0.84 14.75
CA ALA A 126 -3.30 0.19 15.94
C ALA A 126 -3.53 -1.32 15.72
N SER A 127 -4.11 -1.65 14.57
CA SER A 127 -4.39 -3.01 14.09
C SER A 127 -4.49 -2.98 12.57
N ALA A 128 -3.96 -3.97 11.89
CA ALA A 128 -3.97 -4.05 10.43
C ALA A 128 -3.74 -5.47 9.92
N ASP A 129 -4.06 -5.71 8.63
CA ASP A 129 -3.89 -6.99 7.95
C ASP A 129 -2.46 -7.20 7.42
N PHE A 130 -1.46 -6.83 8.22
CA PHE A 130 -0.04 -7.04 7.92
C PHE A 130 0.79 -7.15 9.19
N THR A 131 1.99 -7.71 9.10
CA THR A 131 2.91 -7.85 10.23
C THR A 131 3.58 -6.50 10.56
N PHE A 132 3.60 -6.12 11.84
CA PHE A 132 4.33 -4.95 12.33
C PHE A 132 5.75 -5.36 12.71
N TYR A 133 6.60 -5.41 11.69
CA TYR A 133 7.99 -5.78 11.85
C TYR A 133 8.73 -4.82 12.76
N GLY A 134 9.54 -5.34 13.68
CA GLY A 134 10.34 -4.53 14.61
C GLY A 134 11.81 -4.50 14.21
N GLY A 135 12.47 -3.38 14.46
CA GLY A 135 13.91 -3.25 14.24
C GLY A 135 14.33 -1.96 13.55
N LEU A 136 15.65 -1.81 13.35
CA LEU A 136 16.27 -0.83 12.46
C LEU A 136 16.26 -1.38 11.03
N TYR A 137 15.09 -1.37 10.41
CA TYR A 137 14.84 -2.03 9.12
C TYR A 137 15.22 -1.16 7.90
N ARG A 138 15.81 0.00 8.16
CA ARG A 138 16.52 0.87 7.21
C ARG A 138 17.85 1.26 7.81
N GLY A 139 18.62 2.08 7.12
CA GLY A 139 19.96 2.45 7.56
C GLY A 139 20.01 3.45 8.71
N VAL A 140 21.21 3.59 9.27
CA VAL A 140 21.59 4.64 10.22
C VAL A 140 22.83 5.34 9.71
N ASN A 141 22.85 6.68 9.75
CA ASN A 141 23.96 7.50 9.32
C ASN A 141 24.45 8.41 10.45
N LEU A 142 25.71 8.78 10.37
CA LEU A 142 26.30 9.88 11.14
C LEU A 142 26.55 11.03 10.18
N ILE A 143 26.00 12.21 10.48
CA ILE A 143 26.12 13.40 9.64
C ILE A 143 26.93 14.45 10.40
N SER A 144 28.05 14.90 9.82
CA SER A 144 28.83 16.02 10.35
C SER A 144 28.68 17.22 9.44
N VAL A 145 28.31 18.36 10.00
CA VAL A 145 28.06 19.62 9.27
C VAL A 145 28.80 20.80 9.89
N PRO A 146 29.18 21.83 9.11
CA PRO A 146 29.71 23.08 9.65
C PRO A 146 28.62 23.85 10.42
N ASN A 147 29.03 24.90 11.15
CA ASN A 147 28.11 25.73 11.93
C ASN A 147 26.98 26.33 11.11
N ALA A 148 27.27 26.85 9.94
CA ALA A 148 26.24 27.23 8.97
C ALA A 148 26.06 26.07 7.98
N HIS A 149 24.85 25.55 7.86
CA HIS A 149 24.54 24.40 7.03
C HIS A 149 23.04 24.43 6.60
N PHE A 150 22.67 23.63 5.62
CA PHE A 150 21.25 23.39 5.32
C PHE A 150 20.62 22.56 6.43
N ASP A 151 19.45 22.99 6.85
CA ASP A 151 18.74 22.49 8.02
C ASP A 151 18.56 20.96 7.99
N LEU A 152 18.70 20.33 9.15
CA LEU A 152 18.55 18.91 9.40
C LEU A 152 17.43 18.59 10.40
N ASP A 153 16.91 19.61 11.10
CA ASP A 153 15.97 19.42 12.21
C ASP A 153 14.50 19.46 11.77
N TYR A 154 14.19 20.10 10.62
CA TYR A 154 12.82 20.29 10.19
C TYR A 154 12.20 18.98 9.67
N TYR A 155 11.56 18.23 10.55
CA TYR A 155 10.84 16.95 10.28
C TYR A 155 11.64 15.91 9.48
N GLY A 156 12.95 15.82 9.68
CA GLY A 156 13.78 14.88 8.91
C GLY A 156 13.92 15.20 7.42
N GLY A 157 13.48 16.37 6.99
CA GLY A 157 13.46 16.78 5.59
C GLY A 157 14.85 17.04 4.99
N PRO A 158 14.92 17.24 3.66
CA PRO A 158 16.19 17.38 2.93
C PRO A 158 16.84 18.76 3.05
N GLY A 159 16.22 19.73 3.73
CA GLY A 159 16.70 21.12 3.83
C GLY A 159 16.39 21.99 2.61
N ILE A 160 15.74 21.43 1.58
CA ILE A 160 15.33 22.11 0.36
C ILE A 160 13.97 21.55 -0.12
N MET A 161 13.09 22.43 -0.57
CA MET A 161 11.82 22.09 -1.20
C MET A 161 11.73 22.80 -2.53
N VAL A 162 11.50 22.06 -3.61
CA VAL A 162 11.47 22.59 -4.98
C VAL A 162 10.10 22.33 -5.60
N THR A 163 9.48 23.40 -6.12
CA THR A 163 8.18 23.34 -6.80
C THR A 163 8.35 23.79 -8.26
N PRO A 164 8.60 22.86 -9.19
CA PRO A 164 8.62 23.18 -10.62
C PRO A 164 7.20 23.30 -11.16
N VAL A 165 6.89 24.41 -11.82
CA VAL A 165 5.58 24.67 -12.44
C VAL A 165 5.78 25.01 -13.91
N PRO A 166 5.19 24.24 -14.86
CA PRO A 166 5.28 24.55 -16.28
C PRO A 166 4.59 25.88 -16.60
N THR A 167 5.11 26.60 -17.59
CA THR A 167 4.58 27.87 -18.07
C THR A 167 3.98 27.73 -19.47
N GLU A 168 3.08 28.65 -19.87
CA GLU A 168 2.39 28.61 -21.15
C GLU A 168 3.33 28.75 -22.36
N ASP A 169 4.51 29.31 -22.17
CA ASP A 169 5.53 29.49 -23.20
C ASP A 169 6.46 28.29 -23.40
N GLY A 170 6.18 27.17 -22.69
CA GLY A 170 6.93 25.91 -22.78
C GLY A 170 8.14 25.84 -21.86
N GLY A 171 8.35 26.82 -20.99
CA GLY A 171 9.34 26.76 -19.91
C GLY A 171 8.76 26.26 -18.60
N ALA A 172 9.52 26.46 -17.50
CA ALA A 172 9.07 26.19 -16.15
C ALA A 172 9.66 27.17 -15.13
N ASN A 173 8.88 27.52 -14.13
CA ASN A 173 9.35 28.23 -12.95
C ASN A 173 9.66 27.23 -11.84
N PHE A 174 10.90 27.25 -11.35
CA PHE A 174 11.35 26.46 -10.19
C PHE A 174 11.34 27.38 -8.96
N THR A 175 10.34 27.25 -8.12
CA THR A 175 10.30 27.91 -6.81
C THR A 175 11.02 27.03 -5.81
N ILE A 176 12.14 27.52 -5.29
CA ILE A 176 13.03 26.79 -4.39
C ILE A 176 12.96 27.45 -3.02
N LYS A 177 12.56 26.67 -2.00
CA LYS A 177 12.69 27.04 -0.58
C LYS A 177 13.87 26.30 0.02
N SER A 178 14.80 27.01 0.62
CA SER A 178 15.93 26.43 1.33
C SER A 178 15.97 26.94 2.78
N PHE A 179 16.34 26.05 3.66
CA PHE A 179 16.40 26.31 5.09
C PHE A 179 17.86 26.26 5.53
N VAL A 180 18.43 27.40 5.93
CA VAL A 180 19.82 27.50 6.36
C VAL A 180 19.88 27.76 7.86
N THR A 181 20.50 26.86 8.60
CA THR A 181 20.82 27.03 10.02
C THR A 181 22.02 27.99 10.16
N ASN A 182 21.91 28.98 11.06
CA ASN A 182 22.91 30.01 11.29
C ASN A 182 23.31 30.81 10.02
N PRO A 183 22.34 31.43 9.30
CA PRO A 183 22.63 32.25 8.15
C PRO A 183 23.45 33.51 8.56
N ALA A 184 24.25 34.04 7.65
CA ALA A 184 25.08 35.22 7.92
C ALA A 184 25.25 36.09 6.66
N ASP A 185 25.55 37.38 6.84
CA ASP A 185 25.67 38.35 5.75
C ASP A 185 26.78 38.02 4.74
N ASP A 186 27.80 37.29 5.16
CA ASP A 186 28.94 36.84 4.36
C ASP A 186 28.69 35.46 3.67
N LEU A 187 27.49 34.92 3.83
CA LEU A 187 27.06 33.65 3.23
C LEU A 187 26.06 33.87 2.13
N THR A 188 26.23 33.16 1.02
CA THR A 188 25.30 33.11 -0.10
C THR A 188 24.95 31.67 -0.45
N VAL A 189 23.77 31.46 -1.06
CA VAL A 189 23.40 30.19 -1.63
C VAL A 189 23.43 30.34 -3.16
N LEU A 190 24.24 29.51 -3.80
CA LEU A 190 24.21 29.29 -5.27
C LEU A 190 23.24 28.16 -5.55
N TYR A 191 22.25 28.41 -6.36
CA TYR A 191 21.36 27.41 -6.92
C TYR A 191 21.77 27.14 -8.36
N SER A 192 21.94 25.86 -8.73
CA SER A 192 22.16 25.38 -10.08
C SER A 192 21.07 24.38 -10.44
N ILE A 193 20.53 24.46 -11.64
CA ILE A 193 19.53 23.53 -12.18
C ILE A 193 20.15 22.85 -13.40
N GLU A 194 20.31 21.53 -13.30
CA GLU A 194 20.77 20.69 -14.41
C GLU A 194 19.61 19.89 -14.99
N ASP A 195 19.59 19.76 -16.31
CA ASP A 195 18.60 18.95 -17.02
C ASP A 195 18.93 17.43 -16.94
N CYS A 196 18.03 16.60 -17.49
CA CYS A 196 18.21 15.15 -17.55
C CYS A 196 19.46 14.67 -18.34
N PHE A 197 20.18 15.60 -19.00
CA PHE A 197 21.44 15.33 -19.68
C PHE A 197 22.67 15.83 -18.90
N GLY A 198 22.48 16.34 -17.69
CA GLY A 198 23.54 16.88 -16.84
C GLY A 198 24.08 18.25 -17.31
N ARG A 199 23.25 19.04 -18.02
CA ARG A 199 23.64 20.39 -18.48
C ARG A 199 23.02 21.42 -17.56
N GLU A 200 23.83 22.36 -17.04
CA GLU A 200 23.29 23.51 -16.33
C GLU A 200 22.43 24.35 -17.28
N VAL A 201 21.14 24.50 -16.97
CA VAL A 201 20.16 25.24 -17.77
C VAL A 201 19.75 26.55 -17.14
N ALA A 202 19.93 26.69 -15.83
CA ALA A 202 19.69 27.94 -15.11
C ALA A 202 20.45 27.95 -13.78
N SER A 203 20.78 29.15 -13.28
CA SER A 203 21.37 29.33 -11.96
C SER A 203 21.01 30.68 -11.35
N ALA A 204 21.08 30.80 -10.04
CA ALA A 204 20.89 32.06 -9.31
C ALA A 204 21.68 32.05 -7.99
N VAL A 205 22.00 33.26 -7.50
CA VAL A 205 22.64 33.44 -6.19
C VAL A 205 21.74 34.31 -5.32
N ARG A 206 21.59 33.93 -4.03
CA ARG A 206 20.84 34.69 -3.02
C ARG A 206 21.64 34.75 -1.70
N GLY A 207 21.29 35.70 -0.84
CA GLY A 207 21.80 35.72 0.52
C GLY A 207 21.29 34.52 1.32
N SER A 208 22.10 34.00 2.25
CA SER A 208 21.76 32.80 3.02
C SER A 208 20.53 32.94 3.94
N ALA A 209 20.11 34.18 4.22
CA ALA A 209 18.89 34.48 4.98
C ALA A 209 17.62 34.56 4.09
N GLU A 210 17.78 34.55 2.77
CA GLU A 210 16.65 34.53 1.83
C GLU A 210 16.17 33.09 1.67
N THR A 211 14.96 32.81 2.14
CA THR A 211 14.42 31.45 2.22
C THR A 211 13.76 30.96 0.93
N GLU A 212 13.55 31.84 -0.07
CA GLU A 212 12.84 31.47 -1.32
C GLU A 212 13.43 32.17 -2.53
N VAL A 213 13.53 31.45 -3.64
CA VAL A 213 13.90 31.98 -4.96
C VAL A 213 13.08 31.29 -6.03
N THR A 214 12.69 32.06 -7.07
CA THR A 214 12.11 31.48 -8.29
C THR A 214 13.11 31.66 -9.44
N ILE A 215 13.40 30.55 -10.14
CA ILE A 215 14.31 30.49 -11.28
C ILE A 215 13.53 29.98 -12.50
N TYR A 216 13.56 30.71 -13.59
CA TYR A 216 12.93 30.32 -14.85
C TYR A 216 13.87 29.46 -15.69
N VAL A 217 13.37 28.33 -16.18
CA VAL A 217 14.05 27.41 -17.11
C VAL A 217 13.28 27.43 -18.44
N PRO A 218 13.87 27.91 -19.56
CA PRO A 218 13.23 27.84 -20.86
C PRO A 218 13.22 26.43 -21.42
N ASP A 219 12.28 26.13 -22.33
CA ASP A 219 12.17 24.87 -23.05
C ASP A 219 12.23 23.62 -22.12
N ALA A 220 11.45 23.66 -21.05
CA ALA A 220 11.49 22.65 -20.00
C ALA A 220 11.00 21.29 -20.49
N GLN A 221 11.77 20.23 -20.19
CA GLN A 221 11.36 18.84 -20.44
C GLN A 221 10.37 18.41 -19.35
N LEU A 222 9.18 17.98 -19.77
CA LEU A 222 8.15 17.54 -18.80
C LEU A 222 8.44 16.13 -18.29
N TRP A 223 8.10 15.90 -17.04
CA TRP A 223 8.08 14.58 -16.43
C TRP A 223 6.71 13.92 -16.64
N SER A 224 6.70 12.67 -17.07
CA SER A 224 5.52 11.81 -17.13
C SER A 224 5.91 10.34 -16.85
N MET A 225 4.92 9.45 -16.75
CA MET A 225 5.16 8.02 -16.56
C MET A 225 5.83 7.36 -17.77
N ASP A 226 5.71 7.94 -18.97
CA ASP A 226 6.34 7.44 -20.19
C ASP A 226 7.68 8.12 -20.46
N GLU A 227 7.84 9.38 -20.04
CA GLU A 227 9.06 10.18 -20.19
C GLU A 227 9.42 10.81 -18.84
N PRO A 228 10.08 10.08 -17.92
CA PRO A 228 10.37 10.53 -16.56
C PRO A 228 11.61 11.45 -16.52
N ASN A 229 11.53 12.61 -17.18
CA ASN A 229 12.61 13.58 -17.23
C ASN A 229 12.81 14.27 -15.88
N LEU A 230 13.98 14.07 -15.26
CA LEU A 230 14.34 14.66 -13.99
C LEU A 230 15.33 15.81 -14.18
N TYR A 231 15.16 16.83 -13.34
CA TYR A 231 16.12 17.90 -13.14
C TYR A 231 16.80 17.72 -11.80
N THR A 232 18.10 17.95 -11.74
CA THR A 232 18.85 18.03 -10.47
C THR A 232 18.99 19.50 -10.07
N VAL A 233 18.41 19.83 -8.93
CA VAL A 233 18.58 21.16 -8.31
C VAL A 233 19.59 21.04 -7.19
N THR A 234 20.73 21.71 -7.37
CA THR A 234 21.81 21.78 -6.36
C THR A 234 21.78 23.14 -5.68
N ALA A 235 21.78 23.13 -4.35
CA ALA A 235 21.94 24.32 -3.54
C ALA A 235 23.29 24.23 -2.79
N THR A 236 24.21 25.17 -3.07
CA THR A 236 25.54 25.24 -2.46
C THR A 236 25.62 26.49 -1.58
N LEU A 237 25.74 26.29 -0.27
CA LEU A 237 26.02 27.37 0.68
C LEU A 237 27.51 27.75 0.57
N GLN A 238 27.78 29.02 0.31
CA GLN A 238 29.14 29.53 0.02
C GLN A 238 29.53 30.68 0.90
N ARG A 239 30.84 30.73 1.23
CA ARG A 239 31.50 31.88 1.84
C ARG A 239 32.71 32.30 0.97
N ASN A 240 32.71 33.51 0.43
CA ASN A 240 33.75 33.99 -0.51
C ASN A 240 33.94 33.04 -1.73
N ASN A 241 32.88 32.48 -2.27
CA ASN A 241 32.86 31.48 -3.35
C ASN A 241 33.49 30.11 -2.99
N GLU A 242 33.77 29.86 -1.73
CA GLU A 242 34.14 28.51 -1.24
C GLU A 242 32.91 27.81 -0.69
N ALA A 243 32.68 26.58 -1.11
CA ALA A 243 31.54 25.77 -0.64
C ALA A 243 31.70 25.46 0.86
N VAL A 244 30.66 25.74 1.62
CA VAL A 244 30.51 25.46 3.04
C VAL A 244 29.69 24.21 3.26
N ASP A 245 28.52 24.11 2.61
CA ASP A 245 27.63 22.99 2.64
C ASP A 245 26.89 22.86 1.30
N GLU A 246 26.42 21.66 0.94
CA GLU A 246 25.74 21.40 -0.32
C GLU A 246 24.69 20.30 -0.16
N ILE A 247 23.55 20.53 -0.81
CA ILE A 247 22.46 19.58 -0.92
C ILE A 247 21.92 19.57 -2.33
N CYS A 248 21.31 18.46 -2.75
CA CYS A 248 20.65 18.36 -4.04
C CYS A 248 19.26 17.69 -3.91
N ALA A 249 18.39 17.96 -4.88
CA ALA A 249 17.10 17.32 -5.04
C ALA A 249 16.84 17.03 -6.52
N ASN A 250 16.37 15.81 -6.81
CA ASN A 250 15.84 15.48 -8.12
C ASN A 250 14.35 15.82 -8.16
N VAL A 251 13.93 16.53 -9.21
CA VAL A 251 12.56 17.01 -9.37
C VAL A 251 12.09 16.88 -10.82
N GLY A 252 10.78 16.83 -11.04
CA GLY A 252 10.19 16.76 -12.38
C GLY A 252 9.19 17.88 -12.63
N VAL A 253 9.27 18.48 -13.82
CA VAL A 253 8.31 19.49 -14.26
C VAL A 253 7.04 18.82 -14.76
N ARG A 254 5.91 19.01 -14.10
CA ARG A 254 4.63 18.41 -14.48
C ARG A 254 3.44 19.24 -14.04
N SER A 255 2.33 19.00 -14.71
CA SER A 255 1.00 19.40 -14.25
C SER A 255 0.05 18.22 -14.35
N PHE A 256 -0.89 18.10 -13.43
CA PHE A 256 -1.91 17.04 -13.47
C PHE A 256 -3.22 17.53 -12.88
N LYS A 257 -4.29 16.88 -13.26
CA LYS A 257 -5.63 17.12 -12.71
C LYS A 257 -6.45 15.84 -12.72
N VAL A 258 -7.47 15.81 -11.86
CA VAL A 258 -8.50 14.76 -11.86
C VAL A 258 -9.86 15.42 -12.00
N THR A 259 -10.70 14.86 -12.86
CA THR A 259 -12.10 15.33 -13.01
C THR A 259 -13.06 14.14 -12.94
N PRO A 260 -14.31 14.34 -12.53
CA PRO A 260 -15.27 13.24 -12.38
C PRO A 260 -15.55 12.48 -13.69
N ASN A 261 -15.54 13.17 -14.84
CA ASN A 261 -15.95 12.61 -16.12
C ASN A 261 -14.78 12.15 -17.00
N GLU A 262 -13.57 12.69 -16.80
CA GLU A 262 -12.40 12.38 -17.63
C GLU A 262 -11.35 11.56 -16.86
N GLY A 263 -11.51 11.44 -15.53
CA GLY A 263 -10.50 10.81 -14.68
C GLY A 263 -9.22 11.64 -14.57
N PHE A 264 -8.08 10.97 -14.52
CA PHE A 264 -6.76 11.58 -14.38
C PHE A 264 -6.16 12.01 -15.73
N SER A 265 -5.48 13.15 -15.73
CA SER A 265 -4.66 13.61 -16.85
C SER A 265 -3.36 14.22 -16.34
N ILE A 266 -2.27 14.01 -17.08
CA ILE A 266 -0.96 14.61 -16.83
C ILE A 266 -0.49 15.38 -18.04
N ASN A 267 0.05 16.60 -17.84
CA ASN A 267 0.54 17.48 -18.91
C ASN A 267 -0.50 17.70 -20.03
N GLY A 268 -1.79 17.71 -19.65
CA GLY A 268 -2.91 17.84 -20.58
C GLY A 268 -3.30 16.57 -21.33
N VAL A 269 -2.65 15.42 -21.08
CA VAL A 269 -2.94 14.14 -21.71
C VAL A 269 -3.80 13.28 -20.78
N PRO A 270 -5.02 12.85 -21.18
CA PRO A 270 -5.81 11.88 -20.42
C PRO A 270 -5.04 10.57 -20.25
N THR A 271 -4.85 10.15 -19.02
CA THR A 271 -4.03 8.97 -18.67
C THR A 271 -4.69 8.21 -17.53
N PRO A 272 -5.62 7.27 -17.79
CA PRO A 272 -6.22 6.49 -16.73
C PRO A 272 -5.15 5.78 -15.88
N LEU A 273 -5.20 5.97 -14.57
CA LEU A 273 -4.27 5.34 -13.66
C LEU A 273 -4.71 3.90 -13.36
N ARG A 274 -3.87 2.97 -13.75
CA ARG A 274 -4.10 1.52 -13.59
C ARG A 274 -2.84 0.90 -13.00
N GLY A 275 -2.97 0.31 -11.82
CA GLY A 275 -1.80 -0.21 -11.15
C GLY A 275 -2.09 -1.08 -9.94
N VAL A 276 -1.19 -1.06 -9.00
CA VAL A 276 -1.15 -2.00 -7.88
C VAL A 276 -0.87 -1.30 -6.56
N SER A 277 -1.24 -1.95 -5.46
CA SER A 277 -0.73 -1.60 -4.13
C SER A 277 0.52 -2.42 -3.82
N ARG A 278 1.40 -1.89 -2.96
CA ARG A 278 2.63 -2.58 -2.52
C ARG A 278 2.81 -2.47 -1.01
N HIS A 279 3.06 -3.61 -0.35
CA HIS A 279 3.77 -3.70 0.93
C HIS A 279 5.26 -3.88 0.70
N GLN A 280 6.09 -3.34 1.62
CA GLN A 280 7.56 -3.38 1.50
C GLN A 280 8.16 -4.55 2.28
N ASP A 281 7.70 -5.78 2.04
CA ASP A 281 8.25 -6.96 2.71
C ASP A 281 8.53 -8.11 1.74
N ARG A 282 9.46 -8.97 2.13
CA ARG A 282 9.85 -10.19 1.42
C ARG A 282 9.96 -11.36 2.40
N VAL A 283 9.85 -12.56 1.85
CA VAL A 283 9.98 -13.79 2.64
C VAL A 283 11.39 -13.92 3.23
N PHE A 284 11.48 -14.19 4.53
CA PHE A 284 12.72 -14.29 5.31
C PHE A 284 13.56 -13.01 5.47
N GLU A 285 13.06 -11.88 4.99
CA GLU A 285 13.69 -10.57 5.10
C GLU A 285 12.78 -9.60 5.87
N GLY A 286 11.46 -9.90 5.93
CA GLY A 286 10.48 -8.97 6.46
C GLY A 286 10.54 -7.66 5.67
N ASN A 287 10.52 -6.53 6.37
CA ASN A 287 10.61 -5.19 5.77
C ASN A 287 12.04 -4.63 5.67
N ALA A 288 13.06 -5.43 6.01
CA ALA A 288 14.47 -5.02 6.00
C ALA A 288 15.09 -5.19 4.61
N LEU A 289 14.59 -4.45 3.62
CA LEU A 289 15.01 -4.56 2.22
C LEU A 289 16.17 -3.63 1.88
N THR A 290 16.99 -4.06 0.92
CA THR A 290 18.06 -3.27 0.32
C THR A 290 17.54 -2.33 -0.77
N PRO A 291 18.30 -1.30 -1.18
CA PRO A 291 17.94 -0.44 -2.32
C PRO A 291 17.71 -1.23 -3.62
N GLU A 292 18.53 -2.26 -3.86
CA GLU A 292 18.42 -3.13 -5.04
C GLU A 292 17.10 -3.90 -5.06
N GLU A 293 16.63 -4.38 -3.92
CA GLU A 293 15.36 -5.10 -3.78
C GLU A 293 14.16 -4.18 -3.97
N HIS A 294 14.26 -2.93 -3.51
CA HIS A 294 13.26 -1.91 -3.80
C HIS A 294 13.19 -1.63 -5.31
N TYR A 295 14.31 -1.48 -5.97
CA TYR A 295 14.39 -1.25 -7.42
C TYR A 295 13.85 -2.45 -8.23
N GLU A 296 14.18 -3.69 -7.81
CA GLU A 296 13.63 -4.91 -8.41
C GLU A 296 12.09 -4.95 -8.35
N ASP A 297 11.50 -4.63 -7.19
CA ASP A 297 10.05 -4.55 -7.04
C ASP A 297 9.44 -3.52 -8.00
N ALA A 298 10.04 -2.34 -8.15
CA ALA A 298 9.59 -1.31 -9.08
C ALA A 298 9.67 -1.79 -10.54
N MET A 299 10.73 -2.48 -10.92
CA MET A 299 10.89 -3.06 -12.25
C MET A 299 9.86 -4.15 -12.56
N LEU A 300 9.52 -5.01 -11.59
CA LEU A 300 8.46 -6.01 -11.75
C LEU A 300 7.08 -5.35 -11.96
N ILE A 301 6.82 -4.22 -11.30
CA ILE A 301 5.61 -3.42 -11.48
C ILE A 301 5.60 -2.76 -12.87
N LYS A 302 6.74 -2.24 -13.34
CA LYS A 302 6.84 -1.64 -14.68
C LYS A 302 6.65 -2.69 -15.78
N GLU A 303 7.22 -3.87 -15.60
CA GLU A 303 7.05 -5.00 -16.54
C GLU A 303 5.58 -5.44 -16.67
N LEU A 304 4.79 -5.33 -15.59
CA LEU A 304 3.35 -5.55 -15.61
C LEU A 304 2.62 -4.57 -16.54
N GLY A 305 3.19 -3.39 -16.77
CA GLY A 305 2.58 -2.30 -17.52
C GLY A 305 1.79 -1.32 -16.65
N ALA A 306 1.88 -1.44 -15.32
CA ALA A 306 1.27 -0.47 -14.41
C ALA A 306 1.89 0.92 -14.56
N ASN A 307 1.07 1.97 -14.40
CA ASN A 307 1.51 3.37 -14.42
C ASN A 307 1.28 4.09 -13.09
N THR A 308 0.69 3.41 -12.10
CA THR A 308 0.46 3.94 -10.76
C THR A 308 0.73 2.90 -9.69
N ILE A 309 1.15 3.36 -8.51
CA ILE A 309 1.38 2.51 -7.34
C ILE A 309 0.79 3.20 -6.11
N ARG A 310 0.01 2.47 -5.32
CA ARG A 310 -0.37 2.86 -3.97
C ARG A 310 0.60 2.22 -2.98
N LEU A 311 1.32 3.05 -2.23
CA LEU A 311 2.29 2.62 -1.24
C LEU A 311 1.60 2.40 0.11
N ALA A 312 1.00 1.24 0.23
CA ALA A 312 0.19 0.87 1.39
C ALA A 312 1.09 0.37 2.53
N HIS A 313 0.77 0.70 3.75
CA HIS A 313 -0.18 1.70 4.28
C HIS A 313 0.58 2.75 5.08
N TYR A 314 1.80 3.09 4.67
CA TYR A 314 2.78 3.88 5.42
C TYR A 314 3.85 4.44 4.47
N GLN A 315 4.66 5.37 4.98
CA GLN A 315 5.79 5.90 4.22
C GLN A 315 6.80 4.80 3.87
N HIS A 316 7.07 4.62 2.57
CA HIS A 316 8.06 3.66 2.06
C HIS A 316 9.49 4.23 2.13
N SER A 317 10.50 3.41 1.72
CA SER A 317 11.89 3.84 1.65
C SER A 317 12.08 4.93 0.60
N GLN A 318 13.01 5.86 0.85
CA GLN A 318 13.44 6.85 -0.15
C GLN A 318 13.90 6.17 -1.45
N ASP A 319 14.63 5.05 -1.35
CA ASP A 319 15.09 4.28 -2.51
C ASP A 319 13.93 3.85 -3.42
N PHE A 320 12.75 3.57 -2.85
CA PHE A 320 11.58 3.20 -3.65
C PHE A 320 10.91 4.41 -4.29
N TYR A 321 10.87 5.56 -3.61
CA TYR A 321 10.38 6.80 -4.22
C TYR A 321 11.30 7.26 -5.35
N ASP A 322 12.63 7.19 -5.16
CA ASP A 322 13.62 7.48 -6.19
C ASP A 322 13.41 6.57 -7.41
N ALA A 323 13.22 5.26 -7.21
CA ALA A 323 12.90 4.33 -8.29
C ALA A 323 11.58 4.69 -9.01
N CYS A 324 10.56 5.16 -8.27
CA CYS A 324 9.31 5.61 -8.88
C CYS A 324 9.49 6.87 -9.73
N ASP A 325 10.37 7.79 -9.31
CA ASP A 325 10.69 9.02 -10.07
C ASP A 325 11.43 8.70 -11.37
N GLU A 326 12.41 7.79 -11.32
CA GLU A 326 13.27 7.40 -12.44
C GLU A 326 12.56 6.51 -13.47
N ILE A 327 11.73 5.58 -13.01
CA ILE A 327 11.03 4.61 -13.85
C ILE A 327 9.75 5.21 -14.45
N GLY A 328 9.14 6.17 -13.73
CA GLY A 328 7.89 6.84 -14.09
C GLY A 328 6.66 6.09 -13.56
N PHE A 329 6.21 6.46 -12.34
CA PHE A 329 4.95 6.04 -11.76
C PHE A 329 4.21 7.22 -11.14
N ALA A 330 2.88 7.23 -11.22
CA ALA A 330 2.06 8.07 -10.38
C ALA A 330 1.88 7.40 -9.02
N VAL A 331 2.34 8.04 -7.95
CA VAL A 331 2.38 7.45 -6.61
C VAL A 331 1.30 8.07 -5.72
N TRP A 332 0.59 7.19 -5.01
CA TRP A 332 -0.21 7.50 -3.84
C TRP A 332 0.59 7.08 -2.60
N ALA A 333 1.08 8.06 -1.83
CA ALA A 333 1.76 7.87 -0.56
C ALA A 333 0.81 8.17 0.60
N GLU A 334 0.85 7.36 1.67
CA GLU A 334 -0.09 7.49 2.79
C GLU A 334 0.57 7.27 4.15
N ILE A 335 -0.09 7.76 5.21
CA ILE A 335 0.28 7.53 6.60
C ILE A 335 -0.42 6.28 7.15
N PRO A 336 0.09 5.63 8.20
CA PRO A 336 -0.49 4.39 8.76
C PRO A 336 -1.74 4.62 9.62
N PHE A 337 -2.54 5.64 9.29
CA PHE A 337 -3.81 5.94 9.94
C PHE A 337 -4.90 5.00 9.42
N ILE A 338 -4.92 3.79 9.98
CA ILE A 338 -5.66 2.64 9.45
C ILE A 338 -6.54 1.99 10.52
N SER A 339 -7.72 1.57 10.09
CA SER A 339 -8.63 0.59 10.71
C SER A 339 -9.30 1.04 11.98
N VAL A 340 -8.56 1.39 13.02
CA VAL A 340 -9.09 1.72 14.35
C VAL A 340 -8.59 3.06 14.82
N PHE A 341 -9.53 3.98 15.04
CA PHE A 341 -9.23 5.29 15.59
C PHE A 341 -8.89 5.21 17.08
N LYS A 342 -7.73 5.72 17.47
CA LYS A 342 -7.34 5.92 18.86
C LYS A 342 -7.74 7.33 19.28
N LYS A 343 -8.42 7.45 20.44
CA LYS A 343 -8.91 8.72 20.96
C LYS A 343 -7.87 9.43 21.82
N GLY A 344 -7.94 10.74 21.83
CA GLY A 344 -7.16 11.60 22.70
C GLY A 344 -6.06 12.39 22.00
N GLU A 345 -5.61 13.45 22.68
CA GLU A 345 -4.66 14.43 22.13
C GLU A 345 -3.34 13.82 21.65
N GLY A 346 -2.81 12.80 22.33
CA GLY A 346 -1.57 12.13 21.92
C GLY A 346 -1.72 11.40 20.58
N ALA A 347 -2.84 10.72 20.34
CA ALA A 347 -3.10 10.01 19.08
C ALA A 347 -3.35 10.99 17.93
N HIS A 348 -4.07 12.09 18.16
CA HIS A 348 -4.23 13.15 17.17
C HIS A 348 -2.90 13.81 16.82
N THR A 349 -2.09 14.20 17.83
CA THR A 349 -0.77 14.79 17.59
C THR A 349 0.11 13.86 16.77
N HIS A 350 0.13 12.57 17.09
CA HIS A 350 0.94 11.59 16.38
C HIS A 350 0.58 11.50 14.89
N VAL A 351 -0.71 11.42 14.56
CA VAL A 351 -1.18 11.39 13.16
C VAL A 351 -0.77 12.65 12.39
N MET A 352 -0.87 13.83 13.03
CA MET A 352 -0.45 15.10 12.44
C MET A 352 1.07 15.16 12.21
N GLU A 353 1.88 14.64 13.14
CA GLU A 353 3.34 14.57 12.98
C GLU A 353 3.75 13.61 11.85
N GLU A 354 3.16 12.41 11.77
CA GLU A 354 3.41 11.47 10.68
C GLU A 354 3.08 12.08 9.30
N MET A 355 2.00 12.86 9.20
CA MET A 355 1.66 13.53 7.93
C MET A 355 2.67 14.64 7.57
N LYS A 356 3.15 15.40 8.56
CA LYS A 356 4.21 16.40 8.33
C LYS A 356 5.50 15.75 7.84
N GLU A 357 5.93 14.66 8.50
CA GLU A 357 7.10 13.89 8.12
C GLU A 357 6.96 13.33 6.72
N LEU A 358 5.82 12.71 6.40
CA LEU A 358 5.55 12.17 5.07
C LEU A 358 5.68 13.26 3.99
N ILE A 359 5.02 14.41 4.15
CA ILE A 359 5.03 15.48 3.15
C ILE A 359 6.40 16.13 3.02
N ILE A 360 7.01 16.52 4.14
CA ILE A 360 8.26 17.30 4.14
C ILE A 360 9.43 16.47 3.61
N GLN A 361 9.52 15.21 4.02
CA GLN A 361 10.59 14.31 3.58
C GLN A 361 10.47 13.93 2.10
N ASN A 362 9.25 13.90 1.56
CA ASN A 362 8.99 13.42 0.20
C ASN A 362 8.51 14.53 -0.77
N TYR A 363 8.62 15.79 -0.37
CA TYR A 363 8.12 16.92 -1.15
C TYR A 363 8.67 16.98 -2.57
N ASN A 364 9.95 16.64 -2.76
CA ASN A 364 10.65 16.81 -4.02
C ASN A 364 10.36 15.70 -5.04
N HIS A 365 9.77 14.57 -4.65
CA HIS A 365 9.49 13.44 -5.55
C HIS A 365 8.39 13.79 -6.57
N PRO A 366 8.69 13.87 -7.87
CA PRO A 366 7.68 14.18 -8.90
C PRO A 366 6.67 13.04 -9.09
N SER A 367 7.03 11.81 -8.79
CA SER A 367 6.12 10.65 -8.85
C SER A 367 4.94 10.78 -7.91
N ILE A 368 5.12 11.35 -6.71
CA ILE A 368 4.03 11.51 -5.75
C ILE A 368 3.03 12.54 -6.26
N MET A 369 1.77 12.13 -6.41
CA MET A 369 0.66 12.97 -6.87
C MET A 369 -0.47 13.04 -5.85
N PHE A 370 -0.54 12.05 -4.95
CA PHE A 370 -1.64 11.92 -4.01
C PHE A 370 -1.12 11.66 -2.59
N TRP A 371 -1.65 12.43 -1.62
CA TRP A 371 -1.46 12.20 -0.19
C TRP A 371 -2.68 11.46 0.36
N GLY A 372 -2.46 10.22 0.83
CA GLY A 372 -3.48 9.41 1.49
C GLY A 372 -3.57 9.73 2.97
N ILE A 373 -4.73 10.19 3.45
CA ILE A 373 -4.87 10.62 4.84
C ILE A 373 -5.39 9.53 5.77
N SER A 374 -6.06 8.49 5.26
CA SER A 374 -6.43 7.30 6.03
C SER A 374 -6.86 6.12 5.17
N ASN A 375 -6.86 4.92 5.77
CA ASN A 375 -7.36 3.68 5.17
C ASN A 375 -8.34 2.97 6.10
N GLU A 376 -9.55 2.65 5.59
CA GLU A 376 -10.56 1.81 6.28
C GLU A 376 -10.83 2.17 7.75
N ILE A 377 -10.56 3.39 8.15
CA ILE A 377 -10.58 3.83 9.55
C ILE A 377 -11.96 3.68 10.22
N LEU A 378 -13.03 3.55 9.42
CA LEU A 378 -14.39 3.31 9.90
C LEU A 378 -14.64 1.87 10.38
N ILE A 379 -13.72 0.94 10.18
CA ILE A 379 -13.80 -0.40 10.81
C ILE A 379 -13.90 -0.26 12.33
N GLY A 380 -13.17 0.69 12.92
CA GLY A 380 -13.27 1.04 14.34
C GLY A 380 -14.52 1.85 14.75
N GLY A 381 -15.37 2.21 13.78
CA GLY A 381 -16.55 3.06 13.97
C GLY A 381 -16.28 4.54 13.76
N ILE A 382 -17.35 5.34 13.75
CA ILE A 382 -17.28 6.79 13.53
C ILE A 382 -17.44 7.58 14.84
N SER A 383 -16.73 8.69 14.95
CA SER A 383 -16.88 9.68 16.01
C SER A 383 -16.64 11.08 15.47
N GLN A 384 -17.14 12.13 16.17
CA GLN A 384 -16.88 13.50 15.76
C GLN A 384 -15.38 13.82 15.81
N GLU A 385 -14.64 13.33 16.81
CA GLU A 385 -13.19 13.49 16.93
C GLU A 385 -12.44 12.90 15.71
N LEU A 386 -12.90 11.76 15.18
CA LEU A 386 -12.34 11.18 13.96
C LEU A 386 -12.58 12.08 12.74
N VAL A 387 -13.81 12.62 12.59
CA VAL A 387 -14.15 13.52 11.48
C VAL A 387 -13.32 14.81 11.57
N ASP A 388 -13.22 15.39 12.76
CA ASP A 388 -12.44 16.60 13.01
C ASP A 388 -10.94 16.37 12.69
N THR A 389 -10.39 15.21 13.07
CA THR A 389 -9.00 14.82 12.74
C THR A 389 -8.77 14.75 11.21
N HIS A 390 -9.74 14.26 10.44
CA HIS A 390 -9.63 14.24 8.97
C HIS A 390 -9.65 15.65 8.37
N HIS A 391 -10.48 16.56 8.89
CA HIS A 391 -10.44 17.96 8.47
C HIS A 391 -9.12 18.65 8.83
N ASP A 392 -8.54 18.34 9.99
CA ASP A 392 -7.23 18.88 10.38
C ASP A 392 -6.12 18.33 9.49
N LEU A 393 -6.15 17.04 9.14
CA LEU A 393 -5.20 16.43 8.20
C LEU A 393 -5.30 17.05 6.81
N GLU A 394 -6.51 17.20 6.26
CA GLU A 394 -6.72 17.83 4.96
C GLU A 394 -6.18 19.27 4.95
N LYS A 395 -6.50 20.03 5.96
CA LYS A 395 -6.00 21.40 6.12
C LYS A 395 -4.46 21.41 6.16
N LEU A 396 -3.84 20.53 6.95
CA LEU A 396 -2.40 20.40 7.06
C LEU A 396 -1.76 20.07 5.70
N CYS A 397 -2.32 19.11 4.95
CA CYS A 397 -1.84 18.76 3.63
C CYS A 397 -1.82 19.98 2.69
N LYS A 398 -2.90 20.77 2.67
CA LYS A 398 -2.98 21.95 1.81
C LYS A 398 -2.08 23.11 2.26
N GLU A 399 -1.80 23.22 3.57
CA GLU A 399 -0.85 24.21 4.10
C GLU A 399 0.60 23.87 3.75
N LEU A 400 0.97 22.59 3.80
CA LEU A 400 2.33 22.14 3.50
C LEU A 400 2.59 21.95 2.00
N ASP A 401 1.61 21.42 1.29
CA ASP A 401 1.72 21.13 -0.15
C ASP A 401 0.38 21.38 -0.88
N PRO A 402 0.16 22.59 -1.39
CA PRO A 402 -1.04 22.89 -2.19
C PRO A 402 -0.99 22.32 -3.62
N THR A 403 0.09 21.66 -4.02
CA THR A 403 0.29 21.21 -5.41
C THR A 403 -0.21 19.79 -5.65
N ARG A 404 -0.35 18.98 -4.60
CA ARG A 404 -0.82 17.59 -4.66
C ARG A 404 -2.25 17.45 -4.15
N LEU A 405 -2.91 16.40 -4.66
CA LEU A 405 -4.28 16.09 -4.26
C LEU A 405 -4.30 15.14 -3.07
N THR A 406 -5.35 15.25 -2.28
CA THR A 406 -5.59 14.40 -1.11
C THR A 406 -6.64 13.33 -1.42
N THR A 407 -6.59 12.19 -0.74
CA THR A 407 -7.54 11.10 -0.90
C THR A 407 -7.69 10.26 0.36
N ILE A 408 -8.80 9.54 0.46
CA ILE A 408 -9.11 8.56 1.49
C ILE A 408 -9.37 7.20 0.82
N ALA A 409 -8.92 6.11 1.44
CA ALA A 409 -9.33 4.75 1.08
C ALA A 409 -10.48 4.31 2.00
N HIS A 410 -11.71 4.46 1.55
CA HIS A 410 -12.89 4.08 2.31
C HIS A 410 -13.09 2.57 2.32
N VAL A 411 -13.50 2.03 3.46
CA VAL A 411 -14.02 0.66 3.51
C VAL A 411 -15.33 0.56 2.73
N SER A 412 -15.60 -0.58 2.09
CA SER A 412 -16.68 -0.78 1.13
C SER A 412 -18.08 -0.31 1.57
N HIS A 413 -18.35 -0.32 2.88
CA HIS A 413 -19.65 0.06 3.44
C HIS A 413 -19.72 1.50 3.95
N THR A 414 -18.71 2.34 3.70
CA THR A 414 -18.76 3.76 4.07
C THR A 414 -19.94 4.45 3.36
N PRO A 415 -20.87 5.09 4.10
CA PRO A 415 -21.99 5.78 3.49
C PRO A 415 -21.54 6.99 2.68
N VAL A 416 -21.95 7.07 1.42
CA VAL A 416 -21.58 8.17 0.52
C VAL A 416 -22.04 9.53 1.01
N ASP A 417 -23.23 9.60 1.65
CA ASP A 417 -23.76 10.82 2.27
C ASP A 417 -23.26 11.03 3.71
N GLY A 418 -22.24 10.28 4.12
CA GLY A 418 -21.69 10.34 5.46
C GLY A 418 -20.70 11.50 5.66
N PRO A 419 -20.37 11.85 6.91
CA PRO A 419 -19.50 12.99 7.23
C PRO A 419 -18.02 12.78 6.85
N MET A 420 -17.65 11.59 6.35
CA MET A 420 -16.29 11.31 5.89
C MET A 420 -16.09 11.62 4.40
N HIS A 421 -17.17 11.87 3.66
CA HIS A 421 -17.11 12.29 2.27
C HIS A 421 -16.90 13.80 2.12
N HIS A 422 -16.35 14.22 1.00
CA HIS A 422 -16.06 15.63 0.67
C HIS A 422 -15.06 16.31 1.63
N ILE A 423 -14.25 15.53 2.35
CA ILE A 423 -13.14 16.06 3.13
C ILE A 423 -11.91 16.24 2.24
N THR A 424 -11.61 15.25 1.42
CA THR A 424 -10.46 15.25 0.52
C THR A 424 -10.85 15.64 -0.91
N ASP A 425 -9.85 15.95 -1.75
CA ASP A 425 -10.09 16.27 -3.18
C ASP A 425 -10.70 15.08 -3.94
N LEU A 426 -10.30 13.86 -3.57
CA LEU A 426 -10.65 12.63 -4.27
C LEU A 426 -11.19 11.60 -3.29
N GLU A 427 -12.12 10.78 -3.77
CA GLU A 427 -12.68 9.67 -3.01
C GLU A 427 -12.25 8.34 -3.62
N SER A 428 -12.00 7.34 -2.78
CA SER A 428 -11.64 5.98 -3.20
C SER A 428 -12.22 4.94 -2.26
N TYR A 429 -12.52 3.77 -2.81
CA TYR A 429 -13.08 2.67 -2.04
C TYR A 429 -12.25 1.40 -2.16
N ASN A 430 -12.17 0.64 -1.07
CA ASN A 430 -11.71 -0.73 -1.04
C ASN A 430 -12.90 -1.64 -1.31
N HIS A 431 -13.02 -2.15 -2.53
CA HIS A 431 -14.14 -3.00 -2.94
C HIS A 431 -13.71 -4.43 -3.23
N TYR A 432 -14.31 -5.36 -2.49
CA TYR A 432 -14.03 -6.80 -2.62
C TYR A 432 -15.28 -7.61 -2.99
N PHE A 433 -16.17 -7.04 -3.82
CA PHE A 433 -17.30 -7.79 -4.36
C PHE A 433 -16.82 -8.97 -5.19
N GLY A 434 -17.28 -10.18 -4.86
CA GLY A 434 -16.80 -11.43 -5.44
C GLY A 434 -15.66 -12.09 -4.65
N TRP A 435 -15.30 -11.53 -3.46
CA TRP A 435 -14.36 -12.18 -2.55
C TRP A 435 -14.86 -12.19 -1.10
N TYR A 436 -14.97 -11.03 -0.43
CA TYR A 436 -15.49 -10.96 0.95
C TYR A 436 -17.00 -10.88 1.02
N GLY A 437 -17.67 -10.57 -0.05
CA GLY A 437 -19.13 -10.52 -0.15
C GLY A 437 -19.59 -10.18 -1.56
N GLY A 438 -20.88 -10.36 -1.84
CA GLY A 438 -21.45 -10.08 -3.15
C GLY A 438 -20.87 -10.93 -4.26
N LYS A 439 -21.00 -10.43 -5.49
CA LYS A 439 -20.49 -11.07 -6.71
C LYS A 439 -19.60 -10.09 -7.48
N MET A 440 -18.59 -10.59 -8.21
CA MET A 440 -17.66 -9.74 -8.97
C MET A 440 -18.39 -8.87 -10.01
N GLU A 441 -19.50 -9.36 -10.57
CA GLU A 441 -20.30 -8.63 -11.55
C GLU A 441 -20.98 -7.37 -10.99
N GLN A 442 -20.97 -7.18 -9.66
CA GLN A 442 -21.53 -5.99 -9.02
C GLN A 442 -20.59 -4.78 -9.08
N ASN A 443 -19.27 -4.98 -9.29
CA ASN A 443 -18.29 -3.89 -9.31
C ASN A 443 -18.62 -2.81 -10.36
N GLY A 444 -18.82 -3.20 -11.62
CA GLY A 444 -19.14 -2.27 -12.70
C GLY A 444 -20.44 -1.48 -12.43
N PRO A 445 -21.60 -2.15 -12.23
CA PRO A 445 -22.86 -1.48 -11.91
C PRO A 445 -22.81 -0.58 -10.67
N TRP A 446 -22.03 -0.93 -9.65
CA TRP A 446 -21.84 -0.09 -8.48
C TRP A 446 -21.13 1.24 -8.85
N LEU A 447 -20.04 1.17 -9.62
CA LEU A 447 -19.32 2.34 -10.11
C LEU A 447 -20.21 3.23 -10.98
N ASP A 448 -20.95 2.64 -11.93
CA ASP A 448 -21.87 3.36 -12.82
C ASP A 448 -22.97 4.10 -12.03
N LYS A 449 -23.53 3.42 -11.01
CA LYS A 449 -24.53 4.01 -10.15
C LYS A 449 -23.94 5.14 -9.31
N PHE A 450 -22.75 4.94 -8.71
CA PHE A 450 -22.06 5.98 -7.94
C PHE A 450 -21.84 7.23 -8.79
N HIS A 451 -21.28 7.07 -9.97
CA HIS A 451 -21.00 8.18 -10.89
C HIS A 451 -22.28 8.91 -11.34
N ALA A 452 -23.38 8.17 -11.56
CA ALA A 452 -24.67 8.78 -11.92
C ALA A 452 -25.30 9.56 -10.76
N ASP A 453 -25.22 9.03 -9.53
CA ASP A 453 -25.81 9.63 -8.35
C ASP A 453 -24.97 10.80 -7.80
N HIS A 454 -23.62 10.76 -8.01
CA HIS A 454 -22.65 11.74 -7.49
C HIS A 454 -21.72 12.26 -8.60
N PRO A 455 -22.26 12.99 -9.60
CA PRO A 455 -21.53 13.39 -10.80
C PRO A 455 -20.39 14.39 -10.56
N ASP A 456 -20.33 14.97 -9.37
CA ASP A 456 -19.30 15.95 -8.97
C ASP A 456 -18.14 15.30 -8.20
N ILE A 457 -18.21 14.00 -7.88
CA ILE A 457 -17.18 13.29 -7.12
C ILE A 457 -16.24 12.54 -8.07
N CYS A 458 -14.92 12.73 -7.88
CA CYS A 458 -13.90 11.91 -8.53
C CYS A 458 -13.75 10.61 -7.77
N ILE A 459 -14.22 9.50 -8.34
CA ILE A 459 -14.17 8.18 -7.71
C ILE A 459 -13.02 7.33 -8.20
N GLY A 460 -12.31 6.67 -7.28
CA GLY A 460 -11.29 5.66 -7.53
C GLY A 460 -11.57 4.36 -6.78
N VAL A 461 -10.84 3.32 -7.13
CA VAL A 461 -10.84 2.04 -6.39
C VAL A 461 -9.44 1.80 -5.85
N SER A 462 -9.29 2.04 -4.53
CA SER A 462 -8.01 1.96 -3.83
C SER A 462 -7.56 0.52 -3.56
N GLU A 463 -8.52 -0.41 -3.45
CA GLU A 463 -8.22 -1.84 -3.34
C GLU A 463 -9.32 -2.69 -3.98
N TYR A 464 -8.90 -3.72 -4.68
CA TYR A 464 -9.73 -4.83 -5.15
C TYR A 464 -8.84 -6.05 -5.42
N GLY A 465 -9.34 -7.24 -5.17
CA GLY A 465 -8.57 -8.47 -5.38
C GLY A 465 -9.19 -9.68 -4.68
N CYS A 466 -8.62 -10.82 -4.93
CA CYS A 466 -8.94 -12.07 -4.25
C CYS A 466 -7.70 -12.93 -4.09
N GLU A 467 -7.73 -13.90 -3.19
CA GLU A 467 -6.58 -14.77 -2.98
C GLU A 467 -6.45 -15.82 -4.08
N GLY A 468 -5.20 -16.09 -4.46
CA GLY A 468 -4.84 -17.18 -5.35
C GLY A 468 -3.59 -17.89 -4.82
N ILE A 469 -3.73 -19.15 -4.47
CA ILE A 469 -2.64 -19.99 -3.97
C ILE A 469 -2.24 -20.94 -5.09
N ILE A 470 -0.98 -20.85 -5.52
CA ILE A 470 -0.44 -21.52 -6.71
C ILE A 470 -0.48 -23.06 -6.70
N ASN A 471 -0.86 -23.65 -5.56
CA ASN A 471 -1.00 -25.10 -5.41
C ASN A 471 -2.45 -25.60 -5.60
N TRP A 472 -3.43 -24.69 -5.53
CA TRP A 472 -4.84 -25.05 -5.66
C TRP A 472 -5.34 -24.78 -7.06
N HIS A 473 -6.04 -25.75 -7.64
CA HIS A 473 -6.52 -25.70 -9.01
C HIS A 473 -7.93 -26.25 -9.15
N SER A 474 -8.71 -25.68 -10.08
CA SER A 474 -10.08 -26.13 -10.38
C SER A 474 -10.44 -25.88 -11.84
N ASN A 475 -11.11 -26.86 -12.46
CA ASN A 475 -11.76 -26.68 -13.77
C ASN A 475 -13.08 -25.89 -13.68
N THR A 476 -13.60 -25.70 -12.46
CA THR A 476 -14.84 -24.97 -12.17
C THR A 476 -14.58 -24.02 -10.99
N PRO A 477 -13.77 -22.97 -11.21
CA PRO A 477 -13.36 -22.08 -10.13
C PRO A 477 -14.56 -21.34 -9.53
N GLU A 478 -14.60 -21.24 -8.21
CA GLU A 478 -15.65 -20.54 -7.45
C GLU A 478 -15.09 -19.67 -6.34
N CYS A 479 -15.86 -18.67 -5.91
CA CYS A 479 -15.47 -17.76 -4.83
C CYS A 479 -15.06 -18.54 -3.58
N LYS A 480 -13.92 -18.16 -2.97
CA LYS A 480 -13.35 -18.79 -1.78
C LYS A 480 -12.81 -20.22 -1.98
N ASP A 481 -12.55 -20.64 -3.20
CA ASP A 481 -11.82 -21.87 -3.46
C ASP A 481 -10.29 -21.71 -3.40
N TYR A 482 -9.81 -20.45 -3.32
CA TYR A 482 -8.40 -20.04 -3.27
C TYR A 482 -7.56 -20.49 -4.47
N THR A 483 -8.22 -20.96 -5.54
CA THR A 483 -7.51 -21.42 -6.73
C THR A 483 -6.91 -20.28 -7.51
N GLU A 484 -5.80 -20.56 -8.21
CA GLU A 484 -5.19 -19.61 -9.12
C GLU A 484 -6.16 -19.24 -10.28
N GLU A 485 -6.98 -20.20 -10.69
CA GLU A 485 -7.99 -20.02 -11.74
C GLU A 485 -9.11 -19.05 -11.32
N TYR A 486 -9.56 -19.08 -10.05
CA TYR A 486 -10.53 -18.10 -9.56
C TYR A 486 -9.91 -16.72 -9.49
N GLN A 487 -8.67 -16.61 -8.99
CA GLN A 487 -7.98 -15.33 -8.96
C GLN A 487 -7.86 -14.74 -10.38
N ALA A 488 -7.44 -15.54 -11.35
CA ALA A 488 -7.35 -15.10 -12.74
C ALA A 488 -8.71 -14.64 -13.30
N LEU A 489 -9.77 -15.43 -13.07
CA LEU A 489 -11.14 -15.11 -13.51
C LEU A 489 -11.65 -13.79 -12.91
N TYR A 490 -11.41 -13.57 -11.61
CA TYR A 490 -11.76 -12.33 -10.92
C TYR A 490 -11.04 -11.13 -11.56
N HIS A 491 -9.74 -11.26 -11.81
CA HIS A 491 -8.93 -10.17 -12.37
C HIS A 491 -9.22 -9.95 -13.87
N GLU A 492 -9.60 -10.97 -14.65
CA GLU A 492 -10.13 -10.81 -16.01
C GLU A 492 -11.36 -9.88 -16.02
N HIS A 493 -12.30 -10.15 -15.10
CA HIS A 493 -13.48 -9.32 -14.96
C HIS A 493 -13.15 -7.88 -14.55
N MET A 494 -12.29 -7.70 -13.55
CA MET A 494 -11.95 -6.37 -13.05
C MET A 494 -11.15 -5.54 -14.06
N ALA A 495 -10.24 -6.17 -14.83
CA ALA A 495 -9.51 -5.49 -15.88
C ALA A 495 -10.46 -4.89 -16.92
N GLN A 496 -11.47 -5.65 -17.34
CA GLN A 496 -12.51 -5.17 -18.27
C GLN A 496 -13.39 -4.09 -17.64
N VAL A 497 -13.77 -4.21 -16.36
CA VAL A 497 -14.55 -3.20 -15.65
C VAL A 497 -13.86 -1.83 -15.71
N PHE A 498 -12.54 -1.77 -15.52
CA PHE A 498 -11.80 -0.51 -15.55
C PHE A 498 -11.44 -0.05 -16.96
N GLU A 499 -11.26 -0.95 -17.92
CA GLU A 499 -11.08 -0.57 -19.33
C GLU A 499 -12.32 0.16 -19.86
N ASP A 500 -13.52 -0.31 -19.49
CA ASP A 500 -14.79 0.30 -19.87
C ASP A 500 -15.09 1.63 -19.15
N ARG A 501 -14.31 1.99 -18.10
CA ARG A 501 -14.56 3.15 -17.22
C ARG A 501 -13.32 4.03 -17.06
N PRO A 502 -12.86 4.71 -18.13
CA PRO A 502 -11.67 5.57 -18.06
C PRO A 502 -11.83 6.76 -17.10
N TRP A 503 -13.05 7.11 -16.73
CA TRP A 503 -13.37 8.16 -15.77
C TRP A 503 -13.08 7.76 -14.30
N VAL A 504 -12.94 6.48 -13.97
CA VAL A 504 -12.38 6.05 -12.67
C VAL A 504 -10.95 6.50 -12.61
N TRP A 505 -10.65 7.50 -11.74
CA TRP A 505 -9.38 8.20 -11.78
C TRP A 505 -8.17 7.32 -11.51
N ALA A 506 -8.32 6.33 -10.63
CA ALA A 506 -7.30 5.30 -10.37
C ALA A 506 -7.93 3.98 -9.94
N SER A 507 -7.23 2.89 -10.22
CA SER A 507 -7.53 1.57 -9.70
C SER A 507 -6.24 0.86 -9.28
N HIS A 508 -6.22 0.30 -8.05
CA HIS A 508 -5.05 -0.38 -7.50
C HIS A 508 -5.41 -1.80 -7.07
N VAL A 509 -4.77 -2.78 -7.71
CA VAL A 509 -4.90 -4.18 -7.31
C VAL A 509 -4.36 -4.38 -5.90
N TRP A 510 -5.10 -5.04 -5.06
CA TRP A 510 -4.63 -5.54 -3.78
C TRP A 510 -4.24 -7.01 -3.93
N ASN A 511 -2.99 -7.35 -4.08
CA ASN A 511 -1.76 -6.58 -3.98
C ASN A 511 -0.80 -6.98 -5.12
N MET A 512 0.32 -6.26 -5.33
CA MET A 512 1.32 -6.69 -6.30
C MET A 512 1.98 -8.01 -5.88
N PHE A 513 2.32 -8.11 -4.60
CA PHE A 513 3.01 -9.26 -4.02
C PHE A 513 2.19 -9.89 -2.90
N ASP A 514 2.27 -11.19 -2.72
CA ASP A 514 1.89 -11.79 -1.45
C ASP A 514 2.76 -11.19 -0.35
N PHE A 515 2.22 -10.97 0.84
CA PHE A 515 2.92 -10.29 1.92
C PHE A 515 2.66 -10.93 3.29
N GLY A 516 3.53 -10.62 4.26
CA GLY A 516 3.47 -11.17 5.61
C GLY A 516 2.31 -10.61 6.42
N CYS A 517 1.53 -11.51 6.97
CA CYS A 517 0.53 -11.23 7.99
C CYS A 517 0.47 -12.38 8.98
N ALA A 518 1.23 -12.27 10.06
CA ALA A 518 1.44 -13.37 11.02
C ALA A 518 0.13 -13.96 11.58
N ALA A 519 -0.88 -13.11 11.81
CA ALA A 519 -2.16 -13.54 12.36
C ALA A 519 -3.09 -14.19 11.33
N ARG A 520 -2.74 -14.18 10.03
CA ARG A 520 -3.64 -14.65 8.97
C ARG A 520 -3.51 -16.15 8.77
N HIS A 521 -4.66 -16.81 8.61
CA HIS A 521 -4.73 -18.23 8.34
C HIS A 521 -5.89 -18.50 7.38
N GLU A 522 -5.65 -18.38 6.08
CA GLU A 522 -6.66 -18.55 5.03
C GLU A 522 -6.13 -19.43 3.89
N GLY A 523 -7.00 -20.18 3.24
CA GLY A 523 -6.66 -21.01 2.08
C GLY A 523 -5.61 -22.09 2.34
N GLY A 524 -5.39 -22.50 3.61
CA GLY A 524 -4.38 -23.47 3.98
C GLY A 524 -2.93 -22.91 4.01
N VAL A 525 -2.76 -21.60 3.89
CA VAL A 525 -1.47 -20.92 4.02
C VAL A 525 -1.54 -19.90 5.16
N SER A 526 -0.80 -20.18 6.23
CA SER A 526 -0.75 -19.30 7.40
C SER A 526 0.37 -18.26 7.26
N GLY A 527 0.21 -17.13 7.96
CA GLY A 527 1.21 -16.07 8.04
C GLY A 527 1.29 -15.17 6.80
N ARG A 528 0.37 -15.30 5.85
CA ARG A 528 0.41 -14.57 4.57
C ARG A 528 -0.96 -14.09 4.12
N ASN A 529 -0.96 -12.96 3.45
CA ASN A 529 -2.02 -12.54 2.56
C ASN A 529 -1.61 -12.96 1.13
N ASN A 530 -2.41 -13.82 0.48
CA ASN A 530 -2.09 -14.41 -0.83
C ASN A 530 -2.80 -13.72 -1.99
N LYS A 531 -3.18 -12.44 -1.83
CA LYS A 531 -3.80 -11.64 -2.90
C LYS A 531 -2.81 -11.10 -3.93
N GLY A 532 -1.51 -11.33 -3.72
CA GLY A 532 -0.47 -10.91 -4.66
C GLY A 532 -0.68 -11.46 -6.06
N LEU A 533 -0.32 -10.66 -7.07
CA LEU A 533 -0.15 -11.12 -8.45
C LEU A 533 1.15 -11.93 -8.62
N ILE A 534 2.09 -11.73 -7.69
CA ILE A 534 3.37 -12.44 -7.60
C ILE A 534 3.51 -12.98 -6.17
N THR A 535 4.13 -14.14 -6.03
CA THR A 535 4.43 -14.75 -4.72
C THR A 535 5.38 -13.88 -3.88
N MET A 536 5.32 -14.00 -2.55
CA MET A 536 6.10 -13.19 -1.61
C MET A 536 7.62 -13.26 -1.84
N ASP A 537 8.13 -14.37 -2.39
CA ASP A 537 9.53 -14.56 -2.75
C ASP A 537 9.93 -13.98 -4.12
N ARG A 538 9.02 -13.29 -4.81
CA ARG A 538 9.17 -12.69 -6.16
C ARG A 538 9.43 -13.69 -7.28
N LYS A 539 9.39 -15.01 -7.03
CA LYS A 539 9.78 -16.02 -8.02
C LYS A 539 8.69 -16.46 -8.97
N THR A 540 7.43 -16.37 -8.54
CA THR A 540 6.31 -16.88 -9.33
C THR A 540 5.32 -15.77 -9.65
N LYS A 541 5.22 -15.40 -10.91
CA LYS A 541 4.12 -14.62 -11.47
C LYS A 541 2.90 -15.54 -11.59
N LYS A 542 1.79 -15.19 -10.95
CA LYS A 542 0.54 -15.95 -11.04
C LYS A 542 -0.17 -15.63 -12.36
N ASP A 543 -1.15 -16.44 -12.76
CA ASP A 543 -1.87 -16.21 -14.01
C ASP A 543 -2.55 -14.83 -14.04
N SER A 544 -3.02 -14.33 -12.89
CA SER A 544 -3.58 -13.00 -12.74
C SER A 544 -2.62 -11.85 -13.08
N TYR A 545 -1.30 -12.03 -12.91
CA TYR A 545 -0.28 -11.07 -13.37
C TYR A 545 -0.38 -10.89 -14.89
N PHE A 546 -0.47 -11.98 -15.63
CA PHE A 546 -0.50 -11.95 -17.11
C PHE A 546 -1.82 -11.43 -17.67
N VAL A 547 -2.92 -11.49 -16.89
CA VAL A 547 -4.14 -10.75 -17.22
C VAL A 547 -3.83 -9.27 -17.37
N TYR A 548 -3.28 -8.65 -16.32
CA TYR A 548 -2.97 -7.22 -16.37
C TYR A 548 -1.88 -6.87 -17.36
N GLN A 549 -0.87 -7.73 -17.52
CA GLN A 549 0.15 -7.51 -18.55
C GLN A 549 -0.49 -7.45 -19.94
N ALA A 550 -1.50 -8.29 -20.23
CA ALA A 550 -2.21 -8.23 -21.50
C ALA A 550 -3.01 -6.93 -21.69
N TYR A 551 -3.57 -6.36 -20.61
CA TYR A 551 -4.36 -5.12 -20.67
C TYR A 551 -3.49 -3.86 -20.67
N TRP A 552 -2.36 -3.85 -19.95
CA TRP A 552 -1.65 -2.61 -19.62
C TRP A 552 -0.36 -2.38 -20.41
N THR A 553 0.33 -3.46 -20.86
CA THR A 553 1.57 -3.29 -21.62
C THR A 553 1.33 -3.08 -23.12
N GLN A 554 2.18 -2.26 -23.74
CA GLN A 554 2.27 -2.13 -25.20
C GLN A 554 3.26 -3.14 -25.82
N THR A 555 4.13 -3.73 -25.02
CA THR A 555 5.07 -4.76 -25.47
C THR A 555 4.29 -6.03 -25.88
N PRO A 556 4.47 -6.57 -27.09
CA PRO A 556 3.80 -7.79 -27.52
C PRO A 556 4.01 -8.95 -26.54
N MET A 557 2.92 -9.57 -26.10
CA MET A 557 2.97 -10.68 -25.14
C MET A 557 1.93 -11.76 -25.45
N VAL A 558 2.24 -12.99 -25.05
CA VAL A 558 1.34 -14.13 -25.03
C VAL A 558 1.66 -15.03 -23.84
N HIS A 559 0.68 -15.49 -23.11
CA HIS A 559 0.83 -16.38 -21.96
C HIS A 559 -0.27 -17.42 -21.93
N ILE A 560 0.10 -18.69 -21.77
CA ILE A 560 -0.84 -19.79 -21.58
C ILE A 560 -1.07 -19.95 -20.07
N ALA A 561 -2.32 -19.69 -19.63
CA ALA A 561 -2.71 -19.83 -18.24
C ALA A 561 -2.88 -21.31 -17.82
N GLY A 562 -2.91 -21.55 -16.50
CA GLY A 562 -3.09 -22.87 -15.92
C GLY A 562 -1.87 -23.80 -16.10
N ARG A 563 -0.66 -23.25 -16.21
CA ARG A 563 0.57 -24.04 -16.35
C ARG A 563 0.91 -24.89 -15.14
N ARG A 564 0.43 -24.50 -13.95
CA ARG A 564 0.59 -25.24 -12.68
C ARG A 564 -0.49 -26.30 -12.50
N HIS A 565 -1.65 -26.12 -13.10
CA HIS A 565 -2.66 -27.16 -13.27
C HIS A 565 -2.26 -28.11 -14.40
N ALA A 566 -1.09 -28.76 -14.23
CA ALA A 566 -0.42 -29.50 -15.29
C ALA A 566 -1.03 -30.87 -15.59
N GLN A 567 -1.67 -31.52 -14.60
CA GLN A 567 -2.32 -32.82 -14.72
C GLN A 567 -3.83 -32.65 -14.80
N ARG A 568 -4.43 -32.95 -15.95
CA ARG A 568 -5.83 -32.72 -16.23
C ARG A 568 -6.57 -34.00 -16.63
N ALA A 569 -7.72 -34.21 -16.05
CA ALA A 569 -8.62 -35.30 -16.41
C ALA A 569 -9.66 -34.82 -17.43
N GLY A 570 -10.39 -35.78 -18.04
CA GLY A 570 -11.46 -35.53 -18.99
C GLY A 570 -11.08 -35.75 -20.45
N GLU A 571 -12.07 -35.72 -21.33
CA GLU A 571 -11.89 -35.89 -22.78
C GLU A 571 -11.31 -34.63 -23.43
N THR A 572 -11.76 -33.47 -22.97
CA THR A 572 -11.31 -32.13 -23.40
C THR A 572 -10.91 -31.28 -22.18
N THR A 573 -10.08 -30.30 -22.43
CA THR A 573 -9.72 -29.27 -21.44
C THR A 573 -9.74 -27.89 -22.09
N GLU A 574 -10.16 -26.86 -21.33
CA GLU A 574 -10.04 -25.47 -21.76
C GLU A 574 -8.57 -25.03 -21.63
N ILE A 575 -8.01 -24.51 -22.71
CA ILE A 575 -6.76 -23.78 -22.72
C ILE A 575 -7.07 -22.30 -22.84
N LYS A 576 -6.73 -21.56 -21.80
CA LYS A 576 -6.90 -20.11 -21.75
C LYS A 576 -5.55 -19.44 -22.06
N VAL A 577 -5.59 -18.42 -22.92
CA VAL A 577 -4.39 -17.66 -23.32
C VAL A 577 -4.66 -16.17 -23.13
N TYR A 578 -3.71 -15.48 -22.50
CA TYR A 578 -3.70 -14.02 -22.39
C TYR A 578 -2.75 -13.42 -23.42
N SER A 579 -3.19 -12.41 -24.15
CA SER A 579 -2.35 -11.69 -25.11
C SER A 579 -2.88 -10.30 -25.39
N ASN A 580 -1.99 -9.35 -25.66
CA ASN A 580 -2.33 -8.04 -26.17
C ASN A 580 -2.35 -7.99 -27.72
N GLN A 581 -2.18 -9.14 -28.39
CA GLN A 581 -2.33 -9.29 -29.83
C GLN A 581 -3.76 -9.72 -30.16
N ASP A 582 -4.29 -9.28 -31.30
CA ASP A 582 -5.68 -9.52 -31.70
C ASP A 582 -5.98 -10.97 -32.05
N THR A 583 -4.95 -11.75 -32.42
CA THR A 583 -5.12 -13.13 -32.90
C THR A 583 -4.11 -14.06 -32.25
N VAL A 584 -4.61 -15.21 -31.77
CA VAL A 584 -3.81 -16.32 -31.23
C VAL A 584 -4.08 -17.58 -32.00
N VAL A 585 -3.00 -18.26 -32.38
CA VAL A 585 -3.05 -19.62 -32.98
C VAL A 585 -2.54 -20.62 -31.95
N LEU A 586 -3.32 -21.69 -31.71
CA LEU A 586 -2.97 -22.73 -30.75
C LEU A 586 -2.56 -24.03 -31.46
N TYR A 587 -1.48 -24.63 -30.97
CA TYR A 587 -0.97 -25.92 -31.42
C TYR A 587 -0.95 -26.89 -30.24
N VAL A 588 -1.36 -28.15 -30.49
CA VAL A 588 -1.21 -29.28 -29.56
C VAL A 588 -0.36 -30.34 -30.22
N ASN A 589 0.75 -30.72 -29.60
CA ASN A 589 1.72 -31.69 -30.12
C ASN A 589 2.19 -31.35 -31.55
N GLY A 590 2.41 -30.08 -31.84
CA GLY A 590 2.86 -29.57 -33.14
C GLY A 590 1.78 -29.46 -34.21
N LYS A 591 0.53 -29.85 -33.90
CA LYS A 591 -0.60 -29.73 -34.83
C LYS A 591 -1.45 -28.52 -34.43
N GLU A 592 -1.75 -27.68 -35.41
CA GLU A 592 -2.70 -26.57 -35.22
C GLU A 592 -4.10 -27.11 -34.87
N VAL A 593 -4.66 -26.59 -33.77
CA VAL A 593 -6.00 -27.00 -33.29
C VAL A 593 -7.01 -25.89 -33.40
N GLY A 594 -6.58 -24.64 -33.57
CA GLY A 594 -7.46 -23.50 -33.80
C GLY A 594 -6.76 -22.17 -33.83
N GLN A 595 -7.46 -21.19 -34.37
CA GLN A 595 -7.12 -19.78 -34.35
C GLN A 595 -8.32 -18.99 -33.83
N GLN A 596 -8.07 -18.02 -32.95
CA GLN A 596 -9.12 -17.13 -32.44
C GLN A 596 -8.70 -15.67 -32.58
N THR A 597 -9.67 -14.81 -32.80
CA THR A 597 -9.56 -13.36 -32.67
C THR A 597 -10.44 -12.94 -31.50
N ALA A 598 -9.85 -12.35 -30.49
CA ALA A 598 -10.54 -11.93 -29.27
C ALA A 598 -9.80 -10.74 -28.62
N HIS A 599 -10.42 -10.15 -27.60
CA HIS A 599 -9.82 -9.08 -26.81
C HIS A 599 -9.22 -9.67 -25.54
N ARG A 600 -7.89 -9.66 -25.44
CA ARG A 600 -7.06 -10.05 -24.30
C ARG A 600 -7.16 -11.50 -23.83
N VAL A 601 -8.35 -12.13 -23.85
CA VAL A 601 -8.59 -13.46 -23.31
C VAL A 601 -9.08 -14.40 -24.42
N PHE A 602 -8.31 -15.45 -24.71
CA PHE A 602 -8.59 -16.44 -25.75
C PHE A 602 -8.82 -17.80 -25.12
N LYS A 603 -9.87 -18.51 -25.53
CA LYS A 603 -10.27 -19.80 -24.95
C LYS A 603 -10.39 -20.88 -26.02
N PHE A 604 -9.73 -21.99 -25.84
CA PHE A 604 -9.72 -23.12 -26.76
C PHE A 604 -10.09 -24.40 -26.01
N ASP A 605 -11.13 -25.08 -26.46
CA ASP A 605 -11.43 -26.44 -26.00
C ASP A 605 -10.61 -27.44 -26.81
N VAL A 606 -9.72 -28.17 -26.17
CA VAL A 606 -8.79 -29.09 -26.83
C VAL A 606 -8.89 -30.52 -26.28
N ALA A 607 -8.74 -31.50 -27.12
CA ALA A 607 -8.55 -32.88 -26.70
C ALA A 607 -7.07 -33.18 -26.51
N LEU A 608 -6.74 -33.73 -25.34
CA LEU A 608 -5.36 -34.18 -25.02
C LEU A 608 -5.20 -35.67 -25.36
N ASN A 609 -4.02 -36.04 -25.88
CA ASN A 609 -3.62 -37.43 -25.96
C ASN A 609 -3.26 -37.96 -24.55
N GLU A 610 -3.35 -39.29 -24.36
CA GLU A 610 -2.91 -39.91 -23.10
C GLU A 610 -1.43 -39.60 -22.83
N GLY A 611 -1.14 -39.23 -21.57
CA GLY A 611 0.19 -38.79 -21.13
C GLY A 611 0.47 -37.33 -21.49
N PHE A 612 1.73 -37.04 -21.82
CA PHE A 612 2.20 -35.66 -21.99
C PHE A 612 1.80 -35.04 -23.34
N ASN A 613 1.38 -33.80 -23.28
CA ASN A 613 1.01 -32.97 -24.43
C ASN A 613 1.71 -31.63 -24.36
N THR A 614 2.32 -31.22 -25.47
CA THR A 614 2.90 -29.88 -25.60
C THR A 614 1.84 -28.95 -26.17
N ILE A 615 1.56 -27.87 -25.48
CA ILE A 615 0.66 -26.80 -25.90
C ILE A 615 1.53 -25.60 -26.28
N LEU A 616 1.34 -25.05 -27.47
CA LEU A 616 2.03 -23.85 -27.96
C LEU A 616 1.01 -22.84 -28.43
N ALA A 617 1.07 -21.62 -27.89
CA ALA A 617 0.33 -20.46 -28.36
C ALA A 617 1.26 -19.52 -29.12
N VAL A 618 0.81 -19.01 -30.26
CA VAL A 618 1.52 -18.06 -31.10
C VAL A 618 0.64 -16.85 -31.35
N ALA A 619 1.15 -15.65 -31.09
CA ALA A 619 0.47 -14.39 -31.29
C ALA A 619 1.42 -13.38 -31.97
N GLY A 620 1.28 -13.18 -33.28
CA GLY A 620 2.26 -12.43 -34.06
C GLY A 620 3.67 -13.06 -33.97
N ASP A 621 4.63 -12.29 -33.50
CA ASP A 621 6.04 -12.72 -33.37
C ASP A 621 6.35 -13.35 -31.98
N VAL A 622 5.40 -13.33 -31.03
CA VAL A 622 5.60 -13.87 -29.69
C VAL A 622 4.93 -15.24 -29.55
N LYS A 623 5.49 -16.06 -28.68
CA LYS A 623 5.02 -17.41 -28.41
C LYS A 623 5.24 -17.83 -26.98
N ASP A 624 4.35 -18.70 -26.46
CA ASP A 624 4.49 -19.35 -25.17
C ASP A 624 4.13 -20.84 -25.29
N SER A 625 4.76 -21.67 -24.45
CA SER A 625 4.50 -23.09 -24.45
C SER A 625 4.48 -23.69 -23.06
N ILE A 626 3.57 -24.65 -22.85
CA ILE A 626 3.47 -25.46 -21.63
C ILE A 626 3.39 -26.93 -21.97
N THR A 627 3.62 -27.76 -20.96
CA THR A 627 3.36 -29.21 -21.05
C THR A 627 2.25 -29.57 -20.07
N LEU A 628 1.21 -30.24 -20.58
CA LEU A 628 0.14 -30.80 -19.79
C LEU A 628 0.16 -32.33 -19.87
N GLU A 629 -0.20 -32.99 -18.78
CA GLU A 629 -0.35 -34.43 -18.71
C GLU A 629 -1.82 -34.79 -18.62
N LYS A 630 -2.32 -35.60 -19.55
CA LYS A 630 -3.66 -36.19 -19.43
C LYS A 630 -3.58 -37.37 -18.47
N VAL A 631 -4.39 -37.31 -17.41
CA VAL A 631 -4.50 -38.32 -16.35
C VAL A 631 -5.93 -38.86 -16.28
N ALA A 632 -6.10 -40.03 -15.66
CA ALA A 632 -7.46 -40.62 -15.46
C ALA A 632 -8.27 -39.82 -14.40
N GLU A 633 -7.58 -39.37 -13.34
CA GLU A 633 -8.14 -38.53 -12.26
C GLU A 633 -7.11 -37.47 -11.89
N GLU A 634 -7.58 -36.25 -11.62
CA GLU A 634 -6.71 -35.16 -11.16
C GLU A 634 -6.20 -35.44 -9.75
N PRO A 635 -4.97 -34.99 -9.44
CA PRO A 635 -4.40 -35.16 -8.13
C PRO A 635 -5.25 -34.53 -7.03
N ALA A 636 -5.51 -35.25 -5.96
CA ALA A 636 -6.27 -34.73 -4.80
C ALA A 636 -5.59 -33.52 -4.12
N TYR A 637 -4.29 -33.35 -4.30
CA TYR A 637 -3.56 -32.20 -3.76
C TYR A 637 -3.80 -30.89 -4.53
N TYR A 638 -4.52 -30.89 -5.63
CA TYR A 638 -4.98 -29.68 -6.31
C TYR A 638 -6.16 -29.02 -5.60
N THR A 639 -6.90 -29.76 -4.82
CA THR A 639 -8.07 -29.24 -4.11
C THR A 639 -7.69 -28.89 -2.69
N LEU A 640 -8.06 -27.69 -2.28
CA LEU A 640 -7.98 -27.28 -0.88
C LEU A 640 -8.67 -28.35 -0.04
N PRO A 641 -8.01 -28.94 0.98
CA PRO A 641 -8.66 -29.89 1.86
C PRO A 641 -9.99 -29.36 2.36
N GLU A 642 -10.99 -30.27 2.58
CA GLU A 642 -12.27 -29.87 3.17
C GLU A 642 -12.04 -29.25 4.55
N PHE A 643 -11.74 -28.00 4.52
CA PHE A 643 -11.55 -27.16 5.69
C PHE A 643 -12.81 -26.32 5.84
N ASN A 644 -13.19 -26.07 7.08
CA ASN A 644 -14.16 -25.04 7.43
C ASN A 644 -13.67 -23.62 7.00
N GLU A 645 -12.52 -23.51 6.39
CA GLU A 645 -11.86 -22.27 5.93
C GLU A 645 -12.67 -21.50 4.88
N ARG A 646 -13.43 -22.17 4.04
CA ARG A 646 -14.38 -21.50 3.13
C ARG A 646 -15.46 -20.70 3.88
N GLN A 647 -15.67 -21.03 5.15
CA GLN A 647 -16.70 -20.45 6.02
C GLN A 647 -16.11 -19.49 7.08
N GLU A 648 -14.80 -19.48 7.25
CA GLU A 648 -14.13 -18.59 8.19
C GLU A 648 -13.91 -17.22 7.54
N GLY A 649 -14.37 -16.18 8.20
CA GLY A 649 -14.08 -14.80 7.80
C GLY A 649 -12.59 -14.48 7.90
N VAL A 650 -12.20 -13.28 7.51
CA VAL A 650 -10.82 -12.78 7.60
C VAL A 650 -10.33 -12.83 9.04
N ALA A 651 -9.37 -13.70 9.34
CA ALA A 651 -8.93 -13.98 10.72
C ALA A 651 -8.37 -12.75 11.46
N ASN A 652 -7.90 -11.73 10.72
CA ASN A 652 -7.29 -10.54 11.31
C ASN A 652 -8.30 -9.51 11.82
N TRP A 653 -9.43 -9.39 11.13
CA TRP A 653 -10.46 -8.40 11.41
C TRP A 653 -11.64 -8.99 12.15
N PHE A 654 -11.94 -10.26 11.87
CA PHE A 654 -13.11 -10.94 12.34
C PHE A 654 -12.67 -12.20 13.08
N LYS A 655 -13.04 -12.32 14.36
CA LYS A 655 -12.90 -13.59 15.06
C LYS A 655 -13.87 -14.59 14.45
N GLN A 656 -13.44 -15.86 14.40
CA GLN A 656 -14.29 -16.98 13.99
C GLN A 656 -15.69 -16.86 14.58
N VAL A 657 -16.68 -16.97 13.73
CA VAL A 657 -18.07 -17.09 14.17
C VAL A 657 -18.16 -18.45 14.86
N GLY A 658 -18.13 -18.44 16.20
CA GLY A 658 -18.28 -19.67 16.98
C GLY A 658 -19.58 -20.37 16.60
N SER A 659 -19.61 -21.68 16.70
CA SER A 659 -20.78 -22.51 16.38
C SER A 659 -22.05 -21.96 17.05
N LEU A 660 -22.85 -21.23 16.30
CA LEU A 660 -24.25 -21.05 16.62
C LEU A 660 -24.92 -22.35 16.24
N ASP A 661 -25.71 -22.94 17.16
CA ASP A 661 -26.59 -24.07 16.87
C ASP A 661 -27.68 -23.56 15.90
N LEU A 662 -27.40 -23.64 14.61
CA LEU A 662 -28.21 -23.05 13.56
C LEU A 662 -28.78 -24.19 12.68
N ASP A 663 -30.09 -24.25 12.58
CA ASP A 663 -30.76 -25.17 11.65
C ASP A 663 -30.73 -24.61 10.22
N LEU A 664 -29.73 -25.04 9.45
CA LEU A 664 -29.39 -24.52 8.11
C LEU A 664 -30.39 -24.90 6.97
N LYS A 665 -31.54 -25.49 7.28
CA LYS A 665 -32.44 -26.07 6.25
C LYS A 665 -33.82 -25.43 6.11
N ALA A 666 -34.14 -24.39 6.91
CA ALA A 666 -35.46 -23.76 6.83
C ALA A 666 -35.54 -22.73 5.71
N PRO A 667 -36.57 -22.72 4.85
CA PRO A 667 -36.78 -21.64 3.88
C PRO A 667 -37.03 -20.32 4.61
N MET A 668 -36.45 -19.21 4.10
CA MET A 668 -36.62 -17.89 4.70
C MET A 668 -38.06 -17.40 4.56
N GLU A 669 -38.74 -17.24 5.68
CA GLU A 669 -40.05 -16.63 5.79
C GLU A 669 -39.94 -15.23 6.42
N PHE A 670 -40.86 -14.33 6.03
CA PHE A 670 -40.89 -12.94 6.56
C PHE A 670 -42.34 -12.62 6.99
N PRO A 671 -42.82 -13.21 8.11
CA PRO A 671 -44.18 -12.99 8.57
C PRO A 671 -44.38 -11.54 9.02
N GLU A 672 -45.50 -10.95 8.62
CA GLU A 672 -45.85 -9.58 9.01
C GLU A 672 -46.01 -9.44 10.53
N GLY A 673 -45.45 -8.37 11.10
CA GLY A 673 -45.52 -8.10 12.54
C GLY A 673 -44.45 -8.83 13.39
N TYR A 674 -43.49 -9.47 12.76
CA TYR A 674 -42.35 -10.10 13.42
C TYR A 674 -41.04 -9.49 12.92
N TYR A 675 -39.98 -9.52 13.76
CA TYR A 675 -38.65 -9.10 13.34
C TYR A 675 -38.05 -10.05 12.31
N SER A 676 -37.20 -9.50 11.45
CA SER A 676 -36.52 -10.27 10.39
C SER A 676 -35.15 -9.67 10.11
N ILE A 677 -34.34 -10.34 9.32
CA ILE A 677 -33.06 -9.84 8.84
C ILE A 677 -33.19 -8.59 7.94
N LYS A 678 -34.38 -8.27 7.47
CA LYS A 678 -34.66 -7.07 6.64
C LYS A 678 -34.91 -5.80 7.47
N ASP A 679 -35.17 -5.94 8.75
CA ASP A 679 -35.38 -4.80 9.64
C ASP A 679 -34.02 -4.14 9.97
N ASN A 680 -33.95 -2.81 9.90
CA ASN A 680 -32.72 -2.13 10.26
C ASN A 680 -32.40 -2.25 11.77
N MET A 681 -31.15 -2.02 12.14
CA MET A 681 -30.69 -2.18 13.51
C MET A 681 -31.44 -1.26 14.50
N GLU A 682 -31.92 -0.09 14.05
CA GLU A 682 -32.71 0.82 14.88
C GLU A 682 -34.07 0.21 15.21
N GLU A 683 -34.73 -0.41 14.24
CA GLU A 683 -35.99 -1.14 14.46
C GLU A 683 -35.77 -2.35 15.36
N VAL A 684 -34.74 -3.14 15.07
CA VAL A 684 -34.36 -4.33 15.87
C VAL A 684 -34.05 -3.94 17.31
N SER A 685 -33.46 -2.76 17.56
CA SER A 685 -33.09 -2.30 18.91
C SER A 685 -34.29 -1.99 19.81
N LYS A 686 -35.49 -1.85 19.25
CA LYS A 686 -36.71 -1.66 20.04
C LYS A 686 -37.06 -2.92 20.87
N SER A 687 -36.62 -4.10 20.43
CA SER A 687 -36.73 -5.34 21.20
C SER A 687 -35.39 -5.73 21.79
N PRO A 688 -35.21 -5.78 23.12
CA PRO A 688 -33.97 -6.23 23.74
C PRO A 688 -33.57 -7.68 23.33
N GLU A 689 -34.57 -8.54 23.08
CA GLU A 689 -34.35 -9.93 22.68
C GLU A 689 -33.85 -10.01 21.22
N ALA A 690 -34.51 -9.32 20.30
CA ALA A 690 -34.10 -9.25 18.89
C ALA A 690 -32.73 -8.58 18.74
N PHE A 691 -32.51 -7.50 19.47
CA PHE A 691 -31.25 -6.78 19.48
C PHE A 691 -30.11 -7.64 20.01
N ALA A 692 -30.32 -8.41 21.09
CA ALA A 692 -29.30 -9.29 21.66
C ALA A 692 -28.86 -10.38 20.67
N LEU A 693 -29.78 -10.91 19.86
CA LEU A 693 -29.47 -11.87 18.81
C LEU A 693 -28.55 -11.24 17.74
N VAL A 694 -28.96 -10.08 17.20
CA VAL A 694 -28.19 -9.42 16.13
C VAL A 694 -26.88 -8.86 16.66
N ALA A 695 -26.85 -8.26 17.84
CA ALA A 695 -25.63 -7.74 18.46
C ALA A 695 -24.62 -8.87 18.76
N LYS A 696 -25.11 -10.06 19.13
CA LYS A 696 -24.26 -11.25 19.31
C LYS A 696 -23.62 -11.65 17.99
N VAL A 697 -24.37 -11.60 16.90
CA VAL A 697 -23.87 -11.86 15.55
C VAL A 697 -22.78 -10.88 15.17
N VAL A 698 -23.06 -9.58 15.27
CA VAL A 698 -22.07 -8.55 14.95
C VAL A 698 -20.83 -8.70 15.81
N LYS A 699 -20.99 -9.01 17.10
CA LYS A 699 -19.84 -9.27 17.98
C LYS A 699 -19.02 -10.49 17.57
N LEU A 700 -19.67 -11.58 17.17
CA LEU A 700 -19.00 -12.80 16.71
C LEU A 700 -18.26 -12.59 15.39
N THR A 701 -18.80 -11.78 14.49
CA THR A 701 -18.23 -11.54 13.16
C THR A 701 -17.20 -10.42 13.14
N THR A 702 -17.33 -9.40 14.00
CA THR A 702 -16.47 -8.21 13.99
C THR A 702 -15.67 -8.00 15.26
N ASN A 703 -15.91 -8.81 16.30
CA ASN A 703 -15.41 -8.63 17.67
C ASN A 703 -15.85 -7.32 18.36
N PHE A 704 -16.75 -6.53 17.76
CA PHE A 704 -17.22 -5.28 18.33
C PHE A 704 -18.52 -5.45 19.13
N ASP A 705 -18.60 -4.81 20.29
CA ASP A 705 -19.83 -4.70 21.05
C ASP A 705 -20.69 -3.58 20.50
N VAL A 706 -21.76 -3.92 19.77
CA VAL A 706 -22.74 -2.95 19.30
C VAL A 706 -23.67 -2.56 20.46
N LYS A 707 -23.68 -1.27 20.79
CA LYS A 707 -24.59 -0.70 21.78
C LYS A 707 -25.23 0.56 21.23
N PRO A 708 -26.55 0.78 21.41
CA PRO A 708 -27.17 2.05 21.09
C PRO A 708 -26.42 3.21 21.73
N GLY A 709 -26.09 4.23 20.93
CA GLY A 709 -25.32 5.41 21.37
C GLY A 709 -23.79 5.23 21.32
N SER A 710 -23.26 4.11 20.86
CA SER A 710 -21.83 3.96 20.54
C SER A 710 -21.53 4.53 19.14
N GLY A 711 -20.26 4.88 18.86
CA GLY A 711 -19.87 5.35 17.52
C GLY A 711 -20.22 4.36 16.40
N MET A 712 -20.11 3.05 16.67
CA MET A 712 -20.50 2.01 15.73
C MET A 712 -22.03 1.93 15.54
N TRP A 713 -22.81 2.34 16.53
CA TRP A 713 -24.26 2.36 16.43
C TRP A 713 -24.74 3.31 15.32
N ASP A 714 -24.16 4.49 15.23
CA ASP A 714 -24.57 5.50 14.23
C ASP A 714 -24.32 5.00 12.80
N MET A 715 -23.33 4.17 12.61
CA MET A 715 -23.04 3.52 11.34
C MET A 715 -23.98 2.36 11.03
N LEU A 716 -24.32 1.55 12.04
CA LEU A 716 -25.08 0.31 11.84
C LEU A 716 -26.60 0.49 11.96
N LYS A 717 -27.11 1.54 12.64
CA LYS A 717 -28.54 1.71 12.96
C LYS A 717 -29.47 1.69 11.75
N THR A 718 -28.99 2.16 10.59
CA THR A 718 -29.76 2.18 9.34
C THR A 718 -29.60 0.92 8.50
N MET A 719 -28.65 0.04 8.83
CA MET A 719 -28.38 -1.21 8.12
C MET A 719 -29.23 -2.33 8.68
N SER A 720 -29.68 -3.22 7.81
CA SER A 720 -30.32 -4.49 8.21
C SER A 720 -29.27 -5.60 8.39
N PRO A 721 -29.54 -6.65 9.19
CA PRO A 721 -28.69 -7.84 9.23
C PRO A 721 -28.43 -8.47 7.85
N GLU A 722 -29.40 -8.40 6.94
CA GLU A 722 -29.24 -8.85 5.53
C GLU A 722 -28.17 -8.02 4.82
N ASN A 723 -28.21 -6.69 4.97
CA ASN A 723 -27.19 -5.79 4.39
C ASN A 723 -25.82 -5.98 5.04
N LEU A 724 -25.77 -6.18 6.36
CA LEU A 724 -24.54 -6.52 7.06
C LEU A 724 -23.96 -7.85 6.59
N GLY A 725 -24.81 -8.85 6.35
CA GLY A 725 -24.40 -10.16 5.82
C GLY A 725 -23.82 -10.09 4.41
N ASN A 726 -24.27 -9.12 3.59
CA ASN A 726 -23.73 -8.89 2.24
C ASN A 726 -22.34 -8.20 2.27
N VAL A 727 -22.02 -7.54 3.36
CA VAL A 727 -20.74 -6.81 3.57
C VAL A 727 -19.75 -7.66 4.35
N MET A 728 -20.25 -8.47 5.29
CA MET A 728 -19.46 -9.41 6.07
C MET A 728 -19.49 -10.78 5.40
N ALA A 729 -18.37 -11.47 5.32
CA ALA A 729 -18.33 -12.86 4.86
C ALA A 729 -18.98 -13.77 5.91
N LEU A 730 -20.32 -13.80 5.94
CA LEU A 730 -21.05 -14.70 6.81
C LEU A 730 -21.08 -16.12 6.21
N PRO A 731 -21.01 -17.18 7.02
CA PRO A 731 -21.17 -18.54 6.54
C PRO A 731 -22.51 -18.75 5.78
N ASP A 732 -22.51 -19.62 4.78
CA ASP A 732 -23.73 -20.00 4.07
C ASP A 732 -24.81 -20.50 5.04
N GLY A 733 -26.07 -20.04 4.87
CA GLY A 733 -27.17 -20.37 5.75
C GLY A 733 -27.23 -19.60 7.07
N PHE A 734 -26.27 -18.71 7.32
CA PHE A 734 -26.23 -17.95 8.56
C PHE A 734 -27.37 -16.93 8.68
N LEU A 735 -27.65 -16.19 7.59
CA LEU A 735 -28.76 -15.24 7.56
C LEU A 735 -30.12 -15.93 7.65
N GLU A 736 -30.26 -17.10 7.04
CA GLU A 736 -31.44 -17.95 7.14
C GLU A 736 -31.72 -18.34 8.59
N SER A 737 -30.68 -18.75 9.29
CA SER A 737 -30.79 -19.17 10.68
C SER A 737 -31.04 -18.03 11.64
N LEU A 738 -30.40 -16.86 11.42
CA LEU A 738 -30.68 -15.66 12.18
C LEU A 738 -32.15 -15.24 11.95
N ASN A 739 -32.60 -15.26 10.67
CA ASN A 739 -33.98 -14.95 10.34
C ASN A 739 -34.98 -15.91 11.02
N ALA A 740 -34.70 -17.22 11.03
CA ALA A 740 -35.52 -18.22 11.70
C ALA A 740 -35.68 -17.99 13.21
N GLN A 741 -34.73 -17.29 13.84
CA GLN A 741 -34.85 -16.87 15.23
C GLN A 741 -35.60 -15.53 15.38
N LEU A 742 -35.31 -14.55 14.52
CA LEU A 742 -35.95 -13.22 14.56
C LEU A 742 -37.46 -13.30 14.29
N ILE A 743 -37.91 -14.14 13.37
CA ILE A 743 -39.34 -14.31 13.05
C ILE A 743 -40.18 -14.92 14.17
N LYS A 744 -39.56 -15.36 15.26
CA LYS A 744 -40.24 -15.80 16.48
C LYS A 744 -40.56 -14.65 17.43
N ILE A 745 -39.95 -13.48 17.21
CA ILE A 745 -40.06 -12.30 18.07
C ILE A 745 -40.99 -11.29 17.41
N LYS A 746 -42.13 -10.98 18.09
CA LYS A 746 -43.08 -9.97 17.62
C LYS A 746 -42.46 -8.57 17.69
N LYS A 747 -42.72 -7.76 16.67
CA LYS A 747 -42.43 -6.33 16.69
C LYS A 747 -43.20 -5.64 17.82
N VAL A 748 -42.49 -4.77 18.54
CA VAL A 748 -43.04 -3.99 19.66
C VAL A 748 -43.81 -2.79 19.14
#